data_9c34fff66feb430807afff08c7bc2c01
#
_entry.id   9c34fff66feb430807afff08c7bc2c01
#
_cell.length_a   1.000
_cell.length_b   1.000
_cell.length_c   1.000
_cell.angle_alpha   90.00
_cell.angle_beta   90.00
_cell.angle_gamma   90.00
#
_symmetry.space_group_name_H-M   'P 1'
#
loop_
_entity.id
_entity.type
_entity.pdbx_description
1 polymer ?
#
loop_
_entity_poly.entity_id
_entity_poly.type
_entity_poly.pdbx_seq_one_letter_code
_entity_poly.pdbx_strand_id
1 'polypeptide(L)'
;LSNNALCDAALSYARRGMSVLPLHSIVNGGCSCGREDCQQPGKHPRTKTGLKEATKDPGQISEWWRKWPNANIGIVTGRASGLIALDIDVRHDGESSLETLEADLGPLPETWEQLTGGGGRHLLFLRPDMEKVPNKVNVVPGVDIRGDDGYIVAEPSNHISGHAYVWEAAHHPEEISIAELPEEWLDIVAPAPRQYEPVDLPAEFGQGERNDMMFKLAASMRARGLSDAALMAALREENRVRCKPPLPDREVETIARSAAKYQPGEIGLSRADAERSAPPPPQENETDALERLKALLGQEDYYSDAVVGLVVGLERANSSLYVTALNEVRAAEGYKAADWRKSVAAYKARQRGLTIVKGKAEHDTTLDRQLPDIPVKGLVMPGDWRMSPTGQIFKYDDRGQDVTVLTACPHPVILTERLHNIDSGTEKLRVAFRRDGEWRDVVVDAATAANKTSIVQLANFGLQVTSESSKLLVSYLAEFATANQERLPVRRSISRLGWIGGDQFAPYADGIAYDGELAYQSIYRAVHASGEYADWLKLVRPLRERSVLLRTVLAASFGSPLVAMMGYQPFFVHLWGDSGTGKTVAQQVALSAWGNPAQLIKTLNTTMVGLERHAGFFHSLPVCLDELQALQQRNVPIEAIIYMLSLGKGKGRGTMGGGVEAEREWHNIFITSGETPIAQANTQGGAQNRVLEFYMDAGAYCGADPANVAISISDTYGHAGRAYIAALMALPDARQEVKRMWQELRAEIRDSDYTDKHINNVAMLALGDYYSSVLVFGEDPMQARAEALVLAMELLERLEKAAEIDPIRRAWDFVCDWVEGNKMRFMPDYTGNAPRLGYLLIGEGDQTGLLCAIPSSLSDALREAGFSPIKSFRGFVDHGLMRTAHEGGKDRYTVRRKIGGTNPRVCEFTYPLPDRFPL
;
A
#
# COMPACT_ATOMS: atom_id res chain seq x y z
N LEU A 1 -40.50 9.21 -24.14
CA LEU A 1 -39.64 8.14 -23.60
C LEU A 1 -38.74 8.80 -22.57
N SER A 2 -39.01 8.56 -21.26
CA SER A 2 -38.10 9.04 -20.20
C SER A 2 -36.77 8.32 -20.38
N ASN A 3 -35.69 9.05 -20.64
CA ASN A 3 -34.31 8.54 -20.63
C ASN A 3 -34.03 8.01 -19.21
N ASN A 4 -34.00 6.69 -19.05
CA ASN A 4 -33.58 6.06 -17.79
C ASN A 4 -32.13 5.58 -17.97
N ALA A 5 -31.18 6.38 -17.50
CA ALA A 5 -29.75 6.11 -17.63
C ALA A 5 -29.34 4.72 -17.10
N LEU A 6 -29.98 4.23 -16.02
CA LEU A 6 -29.74 2.88 -15.50
C LEU A 6 -30.21 1.77 -16.47
N CYS A 7 -31.35 1.98 -17.14
CA CYS A 7 -31.84 1.05 -18.15
C CYS A 7 -30.91 1.03 -19.37
N ASP A 8 -30.52 2.21 -19.84
CA ASP A 8 -29.67 2.35 -21.02
C ASP A 8 -28.28 1.72 -20.79
N ALA A 9 -27.71 1.91 -19.59
CA ALA A 9 -26.45 1.27 -19.17
C ALA A 9 -26.60 -0.27 -19.09
N ALA A 10 -27.67 -0.79 -18.47
CA ALA A 10 -27.91 -2.22 -18.39
C ALA A 10 -28.05 -2.87 -19.79
N LEU A 11 -28.74 -2.21 -20.70
CA LEU A 11 -28.86 -2.63 -22.10
C LEU A 11 -27.51 -2.56 -22.84
N SER A 12 -26.67 -1.57 -22.54
CA SER A 12 -25.33 -1.46 -23.10
C SER A 12 -24.44 -2.63 -22.66
N TYR A 13 -24.45 -3.00 -21.38
CA TYR A 13 -23.73 -4.17 -20.87
C TYR A 13 -24.22 -5.47 -21.51
N ALA A 14 -25.54 -5.65 -21.67
CA ALA A 14 -26.08 -6.83 -22.32
C ALA A 14 -25.63 -6.94 -23.79
N ARG A 15 -25.59 -5.82 -24.52
CA ARG A 15 -25.07 -5.76 -25.91
C ARG A 15 -23.60 -6.14 -26.01
N ARG A 16 -22.81 -5.87 -24.97
CA ARG A 16 -21.40 -6.28 -24.84
C ARG A 16 -21.24 -7.74 -24.37
N GLY A 17 -22.34 -8.50 -24.26
CA GLY A 17 -22.32 -9.92 -23.90
C GLY A 17 -22.33 -10.21 -22.40
N MET A 18 -22.57 -9.22 -21.54
CA MET A 18 -22.63 -9.39 -20.09
C MET A 18 -24.05 -9.74 -19.65
N SER A 19 -24.19 -10.71 -18.72
CA SER A 19 -25.45 -11.06 -18.09
C SER A 19 -25.74 -10.11 -16.94
N VAL A 20 -26.83 -9.35 -17.03
CA VAL A 20 -27.21 -8.32 -16.06
C VAL A 20 -28.41 -8.72 -15.24
N LEU A 21 -28.54 -8.16 -14.03
CA LEU A 21 -29.70 -8.30 -13.15
C LEU A 21 -29.94 -7.03 -12.33
N PRO A 22 -31.22 -6.74 -11.95
CA PRO A 22 -31.53 -5.60 -11.08
C PRO A 22 -31.18 -5.90 -9.63
N LEU A 23 -30.44 -4.99 -9.00
CA LEU A 23 -30.14 -5.02 -7.58
C LEU A 23 -30.99 -3.99 -6.82
N HIS A 24 -31.12 -4.16 -5.51
CA HIS A 24 -31.63 -3.10 -4.66
C HIS A 24 -30.74 -1.86 -4.76
N SER A 25 -31.32 -0.68 -4.59
CA SER A 25 -30.62 0.62 -4.66
C SER A 25 -30.71 1.35 -3.33
N ILE A 26 -30.06 2.47 -3.20
CA ILE A 26 -30.14 3.33 -2.04
C ILE A 26 -31.20 4.43 -2.30
N VAL A 27 -32.14 4.54 -1.38
CA VAL A 27 -33.23 5.52 -1.42
C VAL A 27 -33.33 6.18 -0.04
N ASN A 28 -33.28 7.50 0.04
CA ASN A 28 -33.33 8.27 1.29
C ASN A 28 -32.33 7.80 2.35
N GLY A 29 -31.11 7.44 1.92
CA GLY A 29 -30.02 6.98 2.82
C GLY A 29 -30.15 5.53 3.31
N GLY A 30 -31.15 4.78 2.86
CA GLY A 30 -31.37 3.37 3.22
C GLY A 30 -31.51 2.44 2.01
N CYS A 31 -31.44 1.13 2.26
CA CYS A 31 -31.64 0.15 1.20
C CYS A 31 -33.11 0.10 0.75
N SER A 32 -33.36 0.08 -0.55
CA SER A 32 -34.71 -0.04 -1.12
C SER A 32 -35.43 -1.37 -0.81
N CYS A 33 -34.79 -2.31 -0.09
CA CYS A 33 -35.44 -3.52 0.42
C CYS A 33 -36.32 -3.26 1.65
N GLY A 34 -36.17 -2.09 2.30
CA GLY A 34 -36.99 -1.69 3.47
C GLY A 34 -36.59 -2.37 4.79
N ARG A 35 -35.51 -3.15 4.84
CA ARG A 35 -35.02 -3.77 6.09
C ARG A 35 -34.04 -2.83 6.79
N GLU A 36 -34.27 -2.54 8.07
CA GLU A 36 -33.38 -1.70 8.88
C GLU A 36 -32.00 -2.35 9.12
N ASP A 37 -31.96 -3.69 9.21
CA ASP A 37 -30.77 -4.50 9.42
C ASP A 37 -30.14 -5.05 8.13
N CYS A 38 -30.34 -4.39 7.00
CA CYS A 38 -29.82 -4.84 5.71
C CYS A 38 -28.29 -4.90 5.70
N GLN A 39 -27.74 -6.12 5.64
CA GLN A 39 -26.28 -6.34 5.67
C GLN A 39 -25.54 -5.93 4.38
N GLN A 40 -26.26 -5.82 3.25
CA GLN A 40 -25.73 -5.46 1.95
C GLN A 40 -26.58 -4.37 1.25
N PRO A 41 -26.64 -3.17 1.82
CA PRO A 41 -27.52 -2.12 1.29
C PRO A 41 -27.11 -1.72 -0.13
N GLY A 42 -28.09 -1.78 -1.05
CA GLY A 42 -27.89 -1.41 -2.46
C GLY A 42 -27.15 -2.43 -3.32
N LYS A 43 -26.75 -3.56 -2.77
CA LYS A 43 -25.89 -4.54 -3.46
C LYS A 43 -26.54 -5.90 -3.72
N HIS A 44 -27.65 -6.23 -3.09
CA HIS A 44 -28.29 -7.56 -3.23
C HIS A 44 -29.39 -7.61 -4.29
N PRO A 45 -29.62 -8.80 -4.95
CA PRO A 45 -30.59 -8.93 -6.04
C PRO A 45 -32.03 -8.61 -5.66
N ARG A 46 -32.79 -8.03 -6.59
CA ARG A 46 -34.26 -7.83 -6.51
C ARG A 46 -35.05 -9.02 -7.01
N THR A 47 -34.42 -9.90 -7.77
CA THR A 47 -35.04 -11.07 -8.36
C THR A 47 -35.28 -12.18 -7.31
N LYS A 48 -36.26 -13.03 -7.53
CA LYS A 48 -36.67 -14.06 -6.56
C LYS A 48 -35.61 -15.17 -6.39
N THR A 49 -34.98 -15.59 -7.48
CA THR A 49 -33.97 -16.65 -7.50
C THR A 49 -32.52 -16.10 -7.60
N GLY A 50 -32.34 -14.78 -7.36
CA GLY A 50 -31.05 -14.13 -7.34
C GLY A 50 -30.35 -14.18 -8.70
N LEU A 51 -29.06 -14.54 -8.69
CA LEU A 51 -28.19 -14.51 -9.88
C LEU A 51 -28.68 -15.43 -11.03
N LYS A 52 -29.52 -16.45 -10.75
CA LYS A 52 -30.01 -17.38 -11.75
C LYS A 52 -30.98 -16.73 -12.77
N GLU A 53 -31.51 -15.55 -12.43
CA GLU A 53 -32.37 -14.80 -13.35
C GLU A 53 -31.58 -13.83 -14.25
N ALA A 54 -30.27 -13.67 -14.04
CA ALA A 54 -29.47 -12.75 -14.86
C ALA A 54 -29.59 -13.09 -16.36
N THR A 55 -29.72 -12.06 -17.19
CA THR A 55 -30.04 -12.24 -18.61
C THR A 55 -29.28 -11.25 -19.49
N LYS A 56 -29.20 -11.56 -20.79
CA LYS A 56 -28.77 -10.67 -21.86
C LYS A 56 -29.95 -10.22 -22.73
N ASP A 57 -31.17 -10.70 -22.45
CA ASP A 57 -32.35 -10.37 -23.20
C ASP A 57 -32.80 -8.92 -22.98
N PRO A 58 -32.79 -8.07 -24.03
CA PRO A 58 -33.18 -6.66 -23.90
C PRO A 58 -34.61 -6.44 -23.47
N GLY A 59 -35.51 -7.38 -23.82
CA GLY A 59 -36.94 -7.32 -23.46
C GLY A 59 -37.10 -7.46 -21.94
N GLN A 60 -36.50 -8.48 -21.36
CA GLN A 60 -36.52 -8.73 -19.91
C GLN A 60 -35.85 -7.61 -19.13
N ILE A 61 -34.71 -7.09 -19.63
CA ILE A 61 -33.99 -5.97 -19.01
C ILE A 61 -34.88 -4.73 -19.00
N SER A 62 -35.50 -4.36 -20.11
CA SER A 62 -36.39 -3.23 -20.20
C SER A 62 -37.61 -3.35 -19.29
N GLU A 63 -38.13 -4.56 -19.11
CA GLU A 63 -39.24 -4.84 -18.19
C GLU A 63 -38.83 -4.62 -16.73
N TRP A 64 -37.64 -5.07 -16.34
CA TRP A 64 -37.12 -4.86 -14.99
C TRP A 64 -36.96 -3.38 -14.65
N TRP A 65 -36.34 -2.59 -15.52
CA TRP A 65 -36.14 -1.15 -15.25
C TRP A 65 -37.40 -0.33 -15.43
N ARG A 66 -38.41 -0.82 -16.18
CA ARG A 66 -39.76 -0.25 -16.16
C ARG A 66 -40.43 -0.47 -14.79
N LYS A 67 -40.27 -1.67 -14.20
CA LYS A 67 -40.80 -2.01 -12.88
C LYS A 67 -40.05 -1.36 -11.72
N TRP A 68 -38.74 -1.27 -11.84
CA TRP A 68 -37.82 -0.71 -10.86
C TRP A 68 -36.87 0.33 -11.47
N PRO A 69 -37.36 1.56 -11.76
CA PRO A 69 -36.56 2.53 -12.52
C PRO A 69 -35.21 2.92 -11.88
N ASN A 70 -35.15 2.85 -10.57
CA ASN A 70 -33.94 3.20 -9.80
C ASN A 70 -33.16 1.95 -9.31
N ALA A 71 -33.37 0.77 -9.90
CA ALA A 71 -32.61 -0.43 -9.52
C ALA A 71 -31.14 -0.27 -9.89
N ASN A 72 -30.23 -0.61 -8.98
CA ASN A 72 -28.83 -0.76 -9.28
C ASN A 72 -28.60 -1.93 -10.26
N ILE A 73 -27.50 -1.91 -10.98
CA ILE A 73 -27.12 -2.89 -11.99
C ILE A 73 -26.13 -3.88 -11.39
N GLY A 74 -26.42 -5.17 -11.47
CA GLY A 74 -25.48 -6.24 -11.22
C GLY A 74 -25.02 -6.86 -12.53
N ILE A 75 -23.73 -7.12 -12.67
CA ILE A 75 -23.14 -7.92 -13.75
C ILE A 75 -22.68 -9.24 -13.15
N VAL A 76 -23.21 -10.36 -13.62
CA VAL A 76 -22.79 -11.70 -13.19
C VAL A 76 -21.45 -12.02 -13.83
N THR A 77 -20.48 -12.41 -13.02
CA THR A 77 -19.14 -12.79 -13.46
C THR A 77 -19.02 -14.26 -13.84
N GLY A 78 -17.88 -14.69 -14.28
CA GLY A 78 -17.60 -16.06 -14.71
C GLY A 78 -18.16 -16.38 -16.09
N ARG A 79 -18.60 -17.63 -16.29
CA ARG A 79 -19.08 -18.14 -17.57
C ARG A 79 -20.26 -17.34 -18.14
N ALA A 80 -21.09 -16.75 -17.28
CA ALA A 80 -22.27 -16.02 -17.71
C ALA A 80 -21.94 -14.78 -18.56
N SER A 81 -20.87 -14.06 -18.22
CA SER A 81 -20.44 -12.85 -18.91
C SER A 81 -19.06 -12.98 -19.58
N GLY A 82 -18.36 -14.10 -19.40
CA GLY A 82 -17.02 -14.31 -19.98
C GLY A 82 -15.91 -13.47 -19.30
N LEU A 83 -16.18 -12.95 -18.10
CA LEU A 83 -15.23 -12.10 -17.36
C LEU A 83 -15.17 -12.48 -15.88
N ILE A 84 -14.07 -12.10 -15.23
CA ILE A 84 -13.87 -12.16 -13.79
C ILE A 84 -13.53 -10.77 -13.28
N ALA A 85 -13.63 -10.54 -11.98
CA ALA A 85 -13.20 -9.29 -11.37
C ALA A 85 -12.32 -9.55 -10.13
N LEU A 86 -11.24 -8.78 -10.02
CA LEU A 86 -10.52 -8.57 -8.77
C LEU A 86 -11.19 -7.37 -8.09
N ASP A 87 -11.79 -7.60 -6.93
CA ASP A 87 -12.49 -6.61 -6.12
C ASP A 87 -11.53 -6.15 -5.01
N ILE A 88 -11.06 -4.90 -5.12
CA ILE A 88 -10.03 -4.31 -4.27
C ILE A 88 -10.71 -3.40 -3.25
N ASP A 89 -10.77 -3.81 -2.00
CA ASP A 89 -11.35 -3.00 -0.91
C ASP A 89 -10.25 -2.23 -0.17
N VAL A 90 -10.20 -0.92 -0.40
CA VAL A 90 -9.22 -0.01 0.22
C VAL A 90 -9.32 0.01 1.75
N ARG A 91 -10.51 -0.26 2.31
CA ARG A 91 -10.72 -0.27 3.77
C ARG A 91 -10.08 -1.46 4.46
N HIS A 92 -9.67 -2.48 3.70
CA HIS A 92 -9.06 -3.71 4.18
C HIS A 92 -7.66 -3.92 3.56
N ASP A 93 -6.92 -2.83 3.32
CA ASP A 93 -5.56 -2.82 2.77
C ASP A 93 -5.42 -3.43 1.35
N GLY A 94 -6.51 -3.45 0.58
CA GLY A 94 -6.54 -4.09 -0.74
C GLY A 94 -5.53 -3.53 -1.73
N GLU A 95 -5.27 -2.21 -1.73
CA GLU A 95 -4.25 -1.59 -2.61
C GLU A 95 -2.84 -2.06 -2.27
N SER A 96 -2.47 -2.06 -0.99
CA SER A 96 -1.15 -2.53 -0.55
C SER A 96 -0.96 -4.03 -0.82
N SER A 97 -2.04 -4.81 -0.69
CA SER A 97 -2.04 -6.24 -1.01
C SER A 97 -1.89 -6.48 -2.51
N LEU A 98 -2.55 -5.68 -3.35
CA LEU A 98 -2.41 -5.75 -4.80
C LEU A 98 -0.98 -5.38 -5.23
N GLU A 99 -0.40 -4.29 -4.70
CA GLU A 99 0.99 -3.91 -4.95
C GLU A 99 1.96 -5.05 -4.59
N THR A 100 1.69 -5.77 -3.50
CA THR A 100 2.50 -6.93 -3.08
C THR A 100 2.35 -8.08 -4.08
N LEU A 101 1.13 -8.37 -4.52
CA LEU A 101 0.88 -9.39 -5.54
C LEU A 101 1.56 -9.04 -6.88
N GLU A 102 1.49 -7.77 -7.31
CA GLU A 102 2.17 -7.31 -8.52
C GLU A 102 3.70 -7.40 -8.42
N ALA A 103 4.25 -7.16 -7.23
CA ALA A 103 5.68 -7.35 -6.98
C ALA A 103 6.11 -8.82 -7.07
N ASP A 104 5.24 -9.74 -6.62
CA ASP A 104 5.53 -11.18 -6.57
C ASP A 104 5.24 -11.88 -7.92
N LEU A 105 4.17 -11.48 -8.61
CA LEU A 105 3.63 -12.15 -9.80
C LEU A 105 3.81 -11.37 -11.10
N GLY A 106 4.35 -10.15 -11.02
CA GLY A 106 4.43 -9.22 -12.14
C GLY A 106 3.22 -8.29 -12.24
N PRO A 107 3.38 -7.13 -12.92
CA PRO A 107 2.34 -6.12 -13.02
C PRO A 107 1.14 -6.63 -13.83
N LEU A 108 -0.06 -6.24 -13.40
CA LEU A 108 -1.28 -6.48 -14.17
C LEU A 108 -1.30 -5.62 -15.44
N PRO A 109 -1.78 -6.15 -16.58
CA PRO A 109 -1.98 -5.37 -17.79
C PRO A 109 -3.11 -4.35 -17.61
N GLU A 110 -3.08 -3.27 -18.38
CA GLU A 110 -4.21 -2.33 -18.46
C GLU A 110 -5.47 -3.08 -18.90
N THR A 111 -6.54 -2.93 -18.12
CA THR A 111 -7.82 -3.60 -18.33
C THR A 111 -8.96 -2.70 -17.84
N TRP A 112 -10.20 -3.13 -18.05
CA TRP A 112 -11.35 -2.37 -17.55
C TRP A 112 -11.29 -2.18 -16.03
N GLU A 113 -11.39 -0.94 -15.58
CA GLU A 113 -11.38 -0.58 -14.17
C GLU A 113 -12.60 0.25 -13.80
N GLN A 114 -13.27 -0.16 -12.72
CA GLN A 114 -14.41 0.55 -12.16
C GLN A 114 -14.14 0.96 -10.71
N LEU A 115 -14.32 2.22 -10.42
CA LEU A 115 -14.25 2.77 -9.06
C LEU A 115 -15.56 2.47 -8.34
N THR A 116 -15.48 1.91 -7.14
CA THR A 116 -16.66 1.60 -6.33
C THR A 116 -17.09 2.80 -5.49
N GLY A 117 -18.39 2.93 -5.24
CA GLY A 117 -18.91 3.99 -4.38
C GLY A 117 -18.38 3.93 -2.93
N GLY A 118 -17.75 2.83 -2.52
CA GLY A 118 -17.07 2.68 -1.23
C GLY A 118 -15.61 3.15 -1.20
N GLY A 119 -15.07 3.60 -2.34
CA GLY A 119 -13.68 4.05 -2.51
C GLY A 119 -12.69 2.95 -2.91
N GLY A 120 -13.14 1.71 -3.11
CA GLY A 120 -12.37 0.62 -3.71
C GLY A 120 -12.50 0.58 -5.23
N ARG A 121 -12.00 -0.48 -5.86
CA ARG A 121 -12.07 -0.66 -7.33
C ARG A 121 -12.25 -2.11 -7.75
N HIS A 122 -12.86 -2.31 -8.91
CA HIS A 122 -12.93 -3.59 -9.59
C HIS A 122 -12.03 -3.56 -10.82
N LEU A 123 -11.07 -4.47 -10.91
CA LEU A 123 -10.28 -4.73 -12.13
C LEU A 123 -10.91 -5.92 -12.83
N LEU A 124 -11.34 -5.76 -14.08
CA LEU A 124 -12.04 -6.78 -14.84
C LEU A 124 -11.11 -7.42 -15.87
N PHE A 125 -11.09 -8.76 -15.91
CA PHE A 125 -10.30 -9.54 -16.86
C PHE A 125 -11.18 -10.53 -17.61
N LEU A 126 -10.74 -10.96 -18.79
CA LEU A 126 -11.34 -12.09 -19.46
C LEU A 126 -11.29 -13.32 -18.54
N ARG A 127 -12.37 -14.10 -18.55
CA ARG A 127 -12.41 -15.33 -17.77
C ARG A 127 -11.37 -16.30 -18.31
N PRO A 128 -10.40 -16.77 -17.49
CA PRO A 128 -9.44 -17.78 -17.93
C PRO A 128 -10.13 -19.06 -18.42
N ASP A 129 -9.52 -19.75 -19.39
CA ASP A 129 -10.02 -21.04 -19.88
C ASP A 129 -9.68 -22.17 -18.89
N MET A 130 -10.44 -22.22 -17.84
CA MET A 130 -10.35 -23.17 -16.75
C MET A 130 -11.70 -23.83 -16.52
N GLU A 131 -11.70 -25.08 -16.01
CA GLU A 131 -12.94 -25.78 -15.71
C GLU A 131 -13.84 -24.97 -14.76
N LYS A 132 -13.25 -24.40 -13.71
CA LYS A 132 -13.94 -23.53 -12.75
C LYS A 132 -13.02 -22.44 -12.22
N VAL A 133 -13.52 -21.20 -12.21
CA VAL A 133 -12.90 -20.06 -11.52
C VAL A 133 -13.74 -19.77 -10.27
N PRO A 134 -13.30 -20.16 -9.07
CA PRO A 134 -14.09 -19.98 -7.86
C PRO A 134 -14.16 -18.52 -7.42
N ASN A 135 -15.26 -18.14 -6.74
CA ASN A 135 -15.27 -16.93 -5.94
C ASN A 135 -14.37 -17.14 -4.71
N LYS A 136 -13.46 -16.24 -4.47
CA LYS A 136 -12.59 -16.25 -3.29
C LYS A 136 -12.69 -14.92 -2.57
N VAL A 137 -12.88 -14.96 -1.26
CA VAL A 137 -12.88 -13.77 -0.40
C VAL A 137 -11.57 -13.75 0.36
N ASN A 138 -10.94 -12.56 0.48
CA ASN A 138 -9.66 -12.40 1.17
C ASN A 138 -8.56 -13.34 0.63
N VAL A 139 -8.36 -13.36 -0.69
CA VAL A 139 -7.21 -14.08 -1.28
C VAL A 139 -5.91 -13.58 -0.66
N VAL A 140 -5.83 -12.28 -0.54
CA VAL A 140 -4.95 -11.53 0.36
C VAL A 140 -5.82 -10.44 1.02
N PRO A 141 -5.40 -9.80 2.11
CA PRO A 141 -6.23 -8.79 2.79
C PRO A 141 -6.78 -7.74 1.82
N GLY A 142 -8.11 -7.60 1.77
CA GLY A 142 -8.80 -6.63 0.93
C GLY A 142 -8.85 -6.92 -0.57
N VAL A 143 -8.45 -8.10 -1.04
CA VAL A 143 -8.57 -8.53 -2.44
C VAL A 143 -9.46 -9.76 -2.53
N ASP A 144 -10.60 -9.62 -3.20
CA ASP A 144 -11.53 -10.69 -3.50
C ASP A 144 -11.49 -11.05 -4.99
N ILE A 145 -11.78 -12.30 -5.33
CA ILE A 145 -12.00 -12.76 -6.70
C ILE A 145 -13.49 -13.03 -6.90
N ARG A 146 -14.09 -12.35 -7.88
CA ARG A 146 -15.45 -12.63 -8.35
C ARG A 146 -15.34 -13.48 -9.62
N GLY A 147 -15.41 -14.78 -9.45
CA GLY A 147 -15.33 -15.81 -10.51
C GLY A 147 -16.68 -16.31 -10.99
N ASP A 148 -16.82 -17.64 -11.23
CA ASP A 148 -18.07 -18.27 -11.67
C ASP A 148 -19.14 -18.14 -10.60
N ASP A 149 -20.37 -17.78 -11.02
CA ASP A 149 -21.52 -17.54 -10.14
C ASP A 149 -21.32 -16.40 -9.12
N GLY A 150 -20.36 -15.49 -9.37
CA GLY A 150 -20.21 -14.22 -8.68
C GLY A 150 -20.95 -13.09 -9.39
N TYR A 151 -20.88 -11.88 -8.83
CA TYR A 151 -21.33 -10.64 -9.47
C TYR A 151 -20.66 -9.43 -8.88
N ILE A 152 -20.66 -8.35 -9.66
CA ILE A 152 -20.25 -7.01 -9.24
C ILE A 152 -21.43 -6.03 -9.40
N VAL A 153 -21.40 -4.94 -8.64
CA VAL A 153 -22.30 -3.79 -8.86
C VAL A 153 -21.64 -2.90 -9.92
N ALA A 154 -22.40 -2.56 -10.98
CA ALA A 154 -21.88 -1.83 -12.13
C ALA A 154 -22.32 -0.36 -12.16
N GLU A 155 -21.57 0.47 -12.85
CA GLU A 155 -21.91 1.87 -13.16
C GLU A 155 -23.27 1.93 -13.91
N PRO A 156 -24.10 2.97 -13.69
CA PRO A 156 -23.99 4.11 -12.78
C PRO A 156 -24.74 3.88 -11.45
N SER A 157 -24.64 2.71 -10.88
CA SER A 157 -25.30 2.33 -9.63
C SER A 157 -24.92 3.23 -8.46
N ASN A 158 -25.87 3.43 -7.51
CA ASN A 158 -25.61 4.21 -6.30
C ASN A 158 -25.14 3.34 -5.12
N HIS A 159 -24.39 3.95 -4.19
CA HIS A 159 -23.84 3.30 -3.01
C HIS A 159 -24.31 4.01 -1.73
N ILE A 160 -24.29 3.30 -0.58
CA ILE A 160 -24.71 3.82 0.72
C ILE A 160 -23.85 5.02 1.20
N SER A 161 -22.63 5.16 0.69
CA SER A 161 -21.78 6.33 0.96
C SER A 161 -22.26 7.63 0.34
N GLY A 162 -23.26 7.59 -0.55
CA GLY A 162 -23.72 8.72 -1.34
C GLY A 162 -22.99 8.91 -2.69
N HIS A 163 -21.95 8.11 -2.97
CA HIS A 163 -21.24 8.12 -4.25
C HIS A 163 -21.81 7.07 -5.21
N ALA A 164 -21.61 7.26 -6.51
CA ALA A 164 -21.94 6.28 -7.53
C ALA A 164 -20.74 5.36 -7.84
N TYR A 165 -21.03 4.22 -8.46
CA TYR A 165 -20.02 3.45 -9.19
C TYR A 165 -19.74 4.15 -10.51
N VAL A 166 -18.46 4.31 -10.88
CA VAL A 166 -18.03 4.98 -12.11
C VAL A 166 -16.88 4.23 -12.75
N TRP A 167 -16.84 4.15 -14.09
CA TRP A 167 -15.66 3.65 -14.78
C TRP A 167 -14.50 4.62 -14.61
N GLU A 168 -13.29 4.08 -14.44
CA GLU A 168 -12.09 4.88 -14.53
C GLU A 168 -11.92 5.36 -15.98
N ALA A 169 -11.63 6.65 -16.18
CA ALA A 169 -11.72 7.28 -17.50
C ALA A 169 -10.76 6.69 -18.53
N ALA A 170 -9.51 6.38 -18.16
CA ALA A 170 -8.52 5.78 -19.04
C ALA A 170 -8.75 4.27 -19.27
N HIS A 171 -9.47 3.61 -18.35
CA HIS A 171 -9.75 2.18 -18.39
C HIS A 171 -11.25 1.87 -18.63
N HIS A 172 -11.92 2.83 -19.29
CA HIS A 172 -13.34 2.70 -19.67
C HIS A 172 -13.53 1.64 -20.75
N PRO A 173 -14.61 0.83 -20.71
CA PRO A 173 -14.90 -0.18 -21.75
C PRO A 173 -15.03 0.34 -23.18
N GLU A 174 -15.09 1.65 -23.39
CA GLU A 174 -15.12 2.29 -24.71
C GLU A 174 -13.73 2.71 -25.19
N GLU A 175 -12.77 2.87 -24.29
CA GLU A 175 -11.42 3.37 -24.58
C GLU A 175 -10.42 2.21 -24.76
N ILE A 176 -10.52 1.15 -23.94
CA ILE A 176 -9.61 0.00 -24.01
C ILE A 176 -10.35 -1.33 -24.10
N SER A 177 -9.64 -2.35 -24.59
CA SER A 177 -10.13 -3.74 -24.57
C SER A 177 -9.89 -4.37 -23.20
N ILE A 178 -10.81 -5.26 -22.79
CA ILE A 178 -10.59 -6.07 -21.59
C ILE A 178 -9.40 -7.01 -21.80
N ALA A 179 -8.49 -7.08 -20.83
CA ALA A 179 -7.28 -7.88 -20.90
C ALA A 179 -7.50 -9.33 -20.45
N GLU A 180 -6.61 -10.23 -20.86
CA GLU A 180 -6.46 -11.55 -20.26
C GLU A 180 -5.67 -11.42 -18.96
N LEU A 181 -5.98 -12.28 -17.97
CA LEU A 181 -5.21 -12.34 -16.73
C LEU A 181 -3.87 -13.03 -17.05
N PRO A 182 -2.70 -12.48 -16.63
CA PRO A 182 -1.39 -13.08 -16.88
C PRO A 182 -1.29 -14.50 -16.30
N GLU A 183 -0.46 -15.36 -16.92
CA GLU A 183 -0.32 -16.76 -16.54
C GLU A 183 0.15 -16.92 -15.09
N GLU A 184 1.02 -16.04 -14.63
CA GLU A 184 1.54 -16.01 -13.26
C GLU A 184 0.45 -15.74 -12.20
N TRP A 185 -0.64 -15.07 -12.59
CA TRP A 185 -1.79 -14.77 -11.74
C TRP A 185 -2.84 -15.88 -11.72
N LEU A 186 -2.75 -16.88 -12.59
CA LEU A 186 -3.73 -17.96 -12.66
C LEU A 186 -3.76 -18.81 -11.38
N ASP A 187 -2.65 -18.95 -10.69
CA ASP A 187 -2.58 -19.69 -9.42
C ASP A 187 -3.44 -19.07 -8.32
N ILE A 188 -3.61 -17.74 -8.33
CA ILE A 188 -4.46 -17.05 -7.36
C ILE A 188 -5.94 -17.35 -7.64
N VAL A 189 -6.35 -17.42 -8.91
CA VAL A 189 -7.73 -17.69 -9.32
C VAL A 189 -8.03 -19.18 -9.37
N ALA A 190 -7.02 -20.04 -9.51
CA ALA A 190 -7.19 -21.49 -9.51
C ALA A 190 -7.83 -22.01 -8.20
N PRO A 191 -8.61 -23.08 -8.23
CA PRO A 191 -8.99 -23.77 -7.01
C PRO A 191 -7.72 -24.25 -6.30
N ALA A 192 -7.57 -23.89 -4.99
CA ALA A 192 -6.45 -24.38 -4.20
C ALA A 192 -6.39 -25.91 -4.29
N PRO A 193 -5.18 -26.52 -4.50
CA PRO A 193 -5.06 -27.97 -4.46
C PRO A 193 -5.59 -28.44 -3.10
N ARG A 194 -6.57 -29.34 -3.14
CA ARG A 194 -7.16 -29.91 -1.92
C ARG A 194 -6.11 -30.78 -1.24
N GLN A 195 -5.33 -30.20 -0.35
CA GLN A 195 -4.59 -30.97 0.64
C GLN A 195 -5.63 -31.50 1.63
N TYR A 196 -5.92 -32.80 1.54
CA TYR A 196 -6.69 -33.50 2.56
C TYR A 196 -5.76 -33.78 3.75
N GLU A 197 -5.74 -32.85 4.71
CA GLU A 197 -5.28 -33.22 6.04
C GLU A 197 -6.24 -34.27 6.64
N PRO A 198 -5.73 -35.28 7.31
CA PRO A 198 -6.59 -36.18 8.09
C PRO A 198 -7.36 -35.33 9.08
N VAL A 199 -8.70 -35.39 9.00
CA VAL A 199 -9.54 -34.69 9.99
C VAL A 199 -9.29 -35.38 11.33
N ASP A 200 -8.58 -34.69 12.21
CA ASP A 200 -8.38 -35.14 13.59
C ASP A 200 -9.68 -34.90 14.34
N LEU A 201 -10.48 -35.99 14.44
CA LEU A 201 -11.79 -35.95 15.06
C LEU A 201 -11.66 -36.36 16.52
N PRO A 202 -12.22 -35.62 17.49
CA PRO A 202 -12.26 -36.01 18.89
C PRO A 202 -12.95 -37.36 19.04
N ALA A 203 -12.58 -38.10 20.07
CA ALA A 203 -13.16 -39.44 20.33
C ALA A 203 -14.66 -39.38 20.61
N GLU A 204 -15.16 -38.24 21.14
CA GLU A 204 -16.58 -37.98 21.42
C GLU A 204 -16.99 -36.60 20.96
N PHE A 205 -18.23 -36.45 20.45
CA PHE A 205 -18.82 -35.20 20.00
C PHE A 205 -19.84 -34.72 21.04
N GLY A 206 -19.61 -33.56 21.63
CA GLY A 206 -20.47 -32.95 22.66
C GLY A 206 -21.75 -32.31 22.11
N GLN A 207 -22.69 -32.04 22.99
CA GLN A 207 -23.96 -31.40 22.66
C GLN A 207 -23.69 -29.96 22.18
N GLY A 208 -24.13 -29.64 20.93
CA GLY A 208 -23.86 -28.38 20.25
C GLY A 208 -22.91 -28.50 19.06
N GLU A 209 -21.98 -29.45 19.07
CA GLU A 209 -20.97 -29.64 18.02
C GLU A 209 -21.23 -30.84 17.09
N ARG A 210 -22.14 -31.74 17.50
CA ARG A 210 -22.39 -33.02 16.84
C ARG A 210 -22.72 -32.89 15.34
N ASN A 211 -23.60 -31.97 14.97
CA ASN A 211 -24.04 -31.79 13.57
C ASN A 211 -22.87 -31.30 12.70
N ASP A 212 -22.05 -30.36 13.20
CA ASP A 212 -20.90 -29.83 12.47
C ASP A 212 -19.81 -30.88 12.31
N MET A 213 -19.50 -31.62 13.39
CA MET A 213 -18.48 -32.67 13.33
C MET A 213 -18.91 -33.85 12.46
N MET A 214 -20.18 -34.27 12.54
CA MET A 214 -20.74 -35.29 11.66
C MET A 214 -20.76 -34.88 10.19
N PHE A 215 -21.01 -33.56 9.90
CA PHE A 215 -20.95 -33.04 8.53
C PHE A 215 -19.50 -33.00 7.99
N LYS A 216 -18.52 -32.58 8.82
CA LYS A 216 -17.11 -32.62 8.46
C LYS A 216 -16.63 -34.02 8.14
N LEU A 217 -17.07 -35.00 8.95
CA LEU A 217 -16.78 -36.41 8.72
C LEU A 217 -17.42 -36.90 7.42
N ALA A 218 -18.71 -36.57 7.19
CA ALA A 218 -19.43 -36.90 5.97
C ALA A 218 -18.75 -36.33 4.70
N ALA A 219 -18.36 -35.08 4.76
CA ALA A 219 -17.67 -34.41 3.66
C ALA A 219 -16.30 -35.05 3.37
N SER A 220 -15.54 -35.43 4.41
CA SER A 220 -14.27 -36.15 4.28
C SER A 220 -14.44 -37.52 3.65
N MET A 221 -15.46 -38.27 4.05
CA MET A 221 -15.77 -39.59 3.49
C MET A 221 -16.23 -39.49 2.02
N ARG A 222 -17.08 -38.50 1.70
CA ARG A 222 -17.54 -38.23 0.33
C ARG A 222 -16.38 -37.88 -0.60
N ALA A 223 -15.48 -37.05 -0.13
CA ALA A 223 -14.27 -36.65 -0.87
C ALA A 223 -13.34 -37.83 -1.20
N ARG A 224 -13.38 -38.90 -0.39
CA ARG A 224 -12.65 -40.14 -0.65
C ARG A 224 -13.40 -41.11 -1.57
N GLY A 225 -14.51 -40.67 -2.18
CA GLY A 225 -15.22 -41.46 -3.18
C GLY A 225 -16.28 -42.44 -2.63
N LEU A 226 -16.65 -42.35 -1.33
CA LEU A 226 -17.70 -43.24 -0.78
C LEU A 226 -19.02 -42.98 -1.49
N SER A 227 -19.74 -44.08 -1.84
CA SER A 227 -21.09 -44.00 -2.38
C SER A 227 -22.10 -43.53 -1.33
N ASP A 228 -23.22 -43.00 -1.75
CA ASP A 228 -24.28 -42.49 -0.86
C ASP A 228 -24.72 -43.53 0.18
N ALA A 229 -24.81 -44.81 -0.21
CA ALA A 229 -25.17 -45.92 0.68
C ALA A 229 -24.06 -46.20 1.72
N ALA A 230 -22.81 -46.21 1.30
CA ALA A 230 -21.66 -46.41 2.17
C ALA A 230 -21.48 -45.24 3.15
N LEU A 231 -21.67 -44.00 2.68
CA LEU A 231 -21.64 -42.78 3.48
C LEU A 231 -22.72 -42.80 4.58
N MET A 232 -23.95 -43.17 4.23
CA MET A 232 -25.05 -43.27 5.19
C MET A 232 -24.78 -44.32 6.27
N ALA A 233 -24.28 -45.51 5.86
CA ALA A 233 -23.96 -46.58 6.80
C ALA A 233 -22.85 -46.19 7.79
N ALA A 234 -21.80 -45.57 7.28
CA ALA A 234 -20.68 -45.09 8.09
C ALA A 234 -21.12 -44.00 9.08
N LEU A 235 -21.93 -43.01 8.62
CA LEU A 235 -22.40 -41.93 9.50
C LEU A 235 -23.33 -42.43 10.61
N ARG A 236 -24.16 -43.46 10.36
CA ARG A 236 -25.00 -44.07 11.41
C ARG A 236 -24.12 -44.73 12.50
N GLU A 237 -23.06 -45.43 12.10
CA GLU A 237 -22.19 -46.07 13.07
C GLU A 237 -21.37 -45.03 13.86
N GLU A 238 -20.80 -44.01 13.20
CA GLU A 238 -20.06 -42.93 13.87
C GLU A 238 -20.96 -42.11 14.82
N ASN A 239 -22.22 -41.87 14.44
CA ASN A 239 -23.20 -41.25 15.31
C ASN A 239 -23.43 -42.05 16.62
N ARG A 240 -23.54 -43.37 16.50
CA ARG A 240 -23.74 -44.27 17.63
C ARG A 240 -22.49 -44.28 18.56
N VAL A 241 -21.31 -44.25 17.98
CA VAL A 241 -20.03 -44.35 18.71
C VAL A 241 -19.63 -43.01 19.32
N ARG A 242 -19.64 -41.96 18.55
CA ARG A 242 -19.02 -40.68 18.92
C ARG A 242 -19.98 -39.61 19.43
N CYS A 243 -21.26 -39.62 19.01
CA CYS A 243 -22.20 -38.59 19.47
C CYS A 243 -22.79 -38.93 20.86
N LYS A 244 -22.68 -38.01 21.80
CA LYS A 244 -23.18 -38.15 23.16
C LYS A 244 -24.12 -36.98 23.57
N PRO A 245 -25.45 -37.21 23.62
CA PRO A 245 -26.18 -38.39 23.12
C PRO A 245 -26.20 -38.46 21.59
N PRO A 246 -26.50 -39.64 20.97
CA PRO A 246 -26.61 -39.76 19.51
C PRO A 246 -27.63 -38.81 18.90
N LEU A 247 -27.37 -38.34 17.67
CA LEU A 247 -28.33 -37.57 16.87
C LEU A 247 -29.49 -38.46 16.43
N PRO A 248 -30.72 -37.92 16.31
CA PRO A 248 -31.82 -38.64 15.68
C PRO A 248 -31.51 -39.07 14.25
N ASP A 249 -31.93 -40.26 13.85
CA ASP A 249 -31.66 -40.83 12.50
C ASP A 249 -32.02 -39.87 11.36
N ARG A 250 -33.08 -39.05 11.52
CA ARG A 250 -33.54 -38.06 10.53
C ARG A 250 -32.50 -36.94 10.36
N GLU A 251 -31.76 -36.56 11.39
CA GLU A 251 -30.68 -35.57 11.31
C GLU A 251 -29.46 -36.15 10.62
N VAL A 252 -29.08 -37.40 10.94
CA VAL A 252 -28.01 -38.11 10.26
C VAL A 252 -28.27 -38.25 8.76
N GLU A 253 -29.55 -38.61 8.39
CA GLU A 253 -29.94 -38.64 6.98
C GLU A 253 -29.87 -37.27 6.28
N THR A 254 -30.19 -36.18 7.00
CA THR A 254 -30.07 -34.84 6.46
C THR A 254 -28.61 -34.45 6.22
N ILE A 255 -27.71 -34.79 7.14
CA ILE A 255 -26.26 -34.58 7.02
C ILE A 255 -25.71 -35.38 5.83
N ALA A 256 -26.09 -36.67 5.72
CA ALA A 256 -25.66 -37.53 4.60
C ALA A 256 -26.09 -36.99 3.25
N ARG A 257 -27.39 -36.59 3.12
CA ARG A 257 -27.91 -35.98 1.88
C ARG A 257 -27.25 -34.65 1.55
N SER A 258 -26.90 -33.87 2.55
CA SER A 258 -26.16 -32.60 2.34
C SER A 258 -24.73 -32.85 1.83
N ALA A 259 -24.04 -33.85 2.36
CA ALA A 259 -22.71 -34.26 1.90
C ALA A 259 -22.77 -34.96 0.51
N ALA A 260 -23.84 -35.71 0.22
CA ALA A 260 -24.04 -36.39 -1.07
C ALA A 260 -24.26 -35.41 -2.27
N LYS A 261 -24.59 -34.14 -2.01
CA LYS A 261 -24.68 -33.10 -3.07
C LYS A 261 -23.31 -32.73 -3.67
N TYR A 262 -22.23 -33.00 -2.97
CA TYR A 262 -20.88 -32.84 -3.50
C TYR A 262 -20.51 -34.07 -4.34
N GLN A 263 -19.86 -33.82 -5.50
CA GLN A 263 -19.38 -34.93 -6.33
C GLN A 263 -18.37 -35.77 -5.53
N PRO A 264 -18.35 -37.13 -5.69
CA PRO A 264 -17.28 -37.93 -5.12
C PRO A 264 -15.97 -37.42 -5.66
N GLY A 265 -14.99 -37.13 -4.80
CA GLY A 265 -13.66 -36.79 -5.25
C GLY A 265 -13.11 -37.98 -6.01
N GLU A 266 -12.82 -37.83 -7.29
CA GLU A 266 -11.93 -38.74 -7.98
C GLU A 266 -10.54 -38.54 -7.35
N ILE A 267 -10.09 -39.46 -6.52
CA ILE A 267 -8.66 -39.70 -6.30
C ILE A 267 -8.21 -40.48 -7.54
N GLY A 268 -8.26 -39.83 -8.68
CA GLY A 268 -7.61 -40.22 -9.90
C GLY A 268 -6.19 -39.72 -9.85
N LEU A 269 -5.24 -40.60 -9.52
CA LEU A 269 -3.89 -40.45 -10.00
C LEU A 269 -3.99 -40.26 -11.51
N SER A 270 -3.50 -39.10 -12.05
CA SER A 270 -3.38 -38.93 -13.49
C SER A 270 -2.54 -40.11 -14.01
N ARG A 271 -2.76 -40.57 -15.24
CA ARG A 271 -2.00 -41.63 -15.86
C ARG A 271 -0.48 -41.34 -15.81
N ALA A 272 -0.09 -40.07 -15.81
CA ALA A 272 1.29 -39.59 -15.62
C ALA A 272 1.79 -39.74 -14.17
N ASP A 273 0.92 -39.58 -13.16
CA ASP A 273 1.30 -39.81 -11.75
C ASP A 273 1.30 -41.29 -11.42
N ALA A 274 0.47 -42.09 -12.07
CA ALA A 274 0.52 -43.55 -11.97
C ALA A 274 1.79 -44.14 -12.62
N GLU A 275 2.25 -43.54 -13.73
CA GLU A 275 3.54 -43.91 -14.38
C GLU A 275 4.77 -43.41 -13.58
N ARG A 276 4.66 -42.34 -12.81
CA ARG A 276 5.71 -41.85 -11.88
C ARG A 276 5.67 -42.52 -10.52
N SER A 277 4.53 -43.09 -10.10
CA SER A 277 4.33 -43.75 -8.82
C SER A 277 4.42 -45.28 -8.92
N ALA A 278 4.57 -45.83 -10.10
CA ALA A 278 4.92 -47.23 -10.25
C ALA A 278 6.31 -47.44 -9.66
N PRO A 279 6.48 -48.27 -8.64
CA PRO A 279 7.81 -48.61 -8.16
C PRO A 279 8.60 -49.21 -9.33
N PRO A 280 9.90 -48.87 -9.47
CA PRO A 280 10.75 -49.58 -10.44
C PRO A 280 10.63 -51.08 -10.20
N PRO A 281 10.68 -51.90 -11.26
CA PRO A 281 10.60 -53.34 -11.09
C PRO A 281 11.63 -53.79 -10.06
N PRO A 282 11.32 -54.72 -9.17
CA PRO A 282 12.18 -55.14 -8.08
C PRO A 282 13.54 -55.50 -8.67
N GLN A 283 14.59 -54.87 -8.17
CA GLN A 283 15.95 -55.26 -8.49
C GLN A 283 16.19 -56.59 -7.76
N GLU A 284 16.94 -57.52 -8.33
CA GLU A 284 17.26 -58.86 -7.77
C GLU A 284 17.71 -58.83 -6.30
N ASN A 285 18.16 -57.65 -5.81
CA ASN A 285 18.61 -57.41 -4.44
C ASN A 285 17.51 -57.38 -3.35
N GLU A 286 16.25 -57.15 -3.69
CA GLU A 286 15.18 -56.99 -2.67
C GLU A 286 14.59 -58.34 -2.21
N THR A 287 14.50 -59.30 -3.09
CA THR A 287 14.11 -60.71 -2.76
C THR A 287 15.17 -61.36 -1.92
N ASP A 288 16.44 -61.09 -2.22
CA ASP A 288 17.60 -61.55 -1.48
C ASP A 288 17.64 -60.99 -0.04
N ALA A 289 17.17 -59.74 0.15
CA ALA A 289 17.09 -59.13 1.47
C ALA A 289 16.10 -59.83 2.41
N LEU A 290 14.97 -60.31 1.92
CA LEU A 290 14.02 -61.07 2.73
C LEU A 290 14.52 -62.47 3.09
N GLU A 291 15.23 -63.18 2.18
CA GLU A 291 15.87 -64.46 2.48
C GLU A 291 17.02 -64.28 3.48
N ARG A 292 17.80 -63.22 3.35
CA ARG A 292 18.85 -62.88 4.34
C ARG A 292 18.26 -62.53 5.71
N LEU A 293 17.10 -61.84 5.77
CA LEU A 293 16.40 -61.55 7.02
C LEU A 293 15.98 -62.89 7.70
N LYS A 294 15.40 -63.83 6.94
CA LYS A 294 14.99 -65.12 7.48
C LYS A 294 16.18 -65.93 8.00
N ALA A 295 17.33 -65.90 7.30
CA ALA A 295 18.53 -66.53 7.77
C ALA A 295 19.11 -65.92 9.05
N LEU A 296 19.05 -64.61 9.18
CA LEU A 296 19.50 -63.86 10.38
C LEU A 296 18.60 -64.09 11.58
N LEU A 297 17.28 -64.16 11.42
CA LEU A 297 16.32 -64.42 12.51
C LEU A 297 16.53 -65.83 13.17
N GLY A 298 17.23 -66.74 12.49
CA GLY A 298 17.58 -68.02 13.08
C GLY A 298 18.93 -68.03 13.78
N GLN A 299 19.77 -67.01 13.64
CA GLN A 299 21.15 -66.97 14.13
C GLN A 299 21.51 -65.80 15.02
N GLU A 300 20.79 -64.69 14.93
CA GLU A 300 21.02 -63.44 15.68
C GLU A 300 19.78 -63.00 16.47
N ASP A 301 20.01 -62.08 17.48
CA ASP A 301 18.95 -61.36 18.16
C ASP A 301 18.18 -60.50 17.15
N TYR A 302 16.87 -60.68 17.08
CA TYR A 302 15.97 -59.90 16.22
C TYR A 302 15.96 -58.41 16.51
N TYR A 303 16.54 -57.93 17.60
CA TYR A 303 16.82 -56.54 17.88
C TYR A 303 18.19 -56.06 17.40
N SER A 304 18.98 -56.89 16.77
CA SER A 304 20.32 -56.54 16.26
C SER A 304 20.23 -55.51 15.15
N ASP A 305 21.27 -54.71 14.99
CA ASP A 305 21.39 -53.74 13.93
C ASP A 305 21.30 -54.31 12.52
N ALA A 306 21.71 -55.57 12.37
CA ALA A 306 21.65 -56.29 11.10
C ALA A 306 20.20 -56.59 10.70
N VAL A 307 19.40 -57.10 11.63
CA VAL A 307 17.97 -57.40 11.42
C VAL A 307 17.16 -56.11 11.28
N VAL A 308 17.36 -55.14 12.18
CA VAL A 308 16.65 -53.84 12.14
C VAL A 308 17.00 -53.07 10.86
N GLY A 309 18.26 -53.08 10.42
CA GLY A 309 18.74 -52.43 9.22
C GLY A 309 18.12 -52.95 7.93
N LEU A 310 17.96 -54.25 7.81
CA LEU A 310 17.29 -54.89 6.68
C LEU A 310 15.80 -54.53 6.61
N VAL A 311 15.09 -54.58 7.74
CA VAL A 311 13.66 -54.24 7.79
C VAL A 311 13.44 -52.74 7.51
N VAL A 312 14.25 -51.83 8.06
CA VAL A 312 14.20 -50.39 7.78
C VAL A 312 14.59 -50.07 6.33
N GLY A 313 15.51 -50.84 5.74
CA GLY A 313 15.86 -50.73 4.32
C GLY A 313 14.66 -51.06 3.42
N LEU A 314 13.97 -52.13 3.70
CA LEU A 314 12.75 -52.55 2.98
C LEU A 314 11.58 -51.59 3.17
N GLU A 315 11.45 -50.92 4.32
CA GLU A 315 10.44 -49.84 4.53
C GLU A 315 10.53 -48.74 3.47
N ARG A 316 11.74 -48.41 3.01
CA ARG A 316 12.00 -47.37 2.00
C ARG A 316 11.92 -47.87 0.55
N ALA A 317 12.26 -49.12 0.31
CA ALA A 317 12.40 -49.69 -1.02
C ALA A 317 11.10 -50.32 -1.52
N ASN A 318 10.38 -51.07 -0.68
CA ASN A 318 9.19 -51.83 -1.07
C ASN A 318 8.25 -52.07 0.11
N SER A 319 7.09 -51.41 0.13
CA SER A 319 6.12 -51.50 1.22
C SER A 319 5.51 -52.90 1.42
N SER A 320 5.40 -53.73 0.38
CA SER A 320 4.87 -55.08 0.46
C SER A 320 5.86 -56.05 1.12
N LEU A 321 7.13 -55.98 0.72
CA LEU A 321 8.19 -56.75 1.33
C LEU A 321 8.50 -56.31 2.77
N TYR A 322 8.34 -55.04 3.07
CA TYR A 322 8.41 -54.50 4.43
C TYR A 322 7.40 -55.12 5.37
N VAL A 323 6.10 -55.23 4.94
CA VAL A 323 5.04 -55.86 5.74
C VAL A 323 5.37 -57.33 5.96
N THR A 324 5.88 -58.02 4.93
CA THR A 324 6.29 -59.42 5.04
C THR A 324 7.46 -59.57 6.01
N ALA A 325 8.49 -58.73 5.88
CA ALA A 325 9.65 -58.75 6.78
C ALA A 325 9.27 -58.45 8.23
N LEU A 326 8.37 -57.49 8.46
CA LEU A 326 7.89 -57.16 9.79
C LEU A 326 7.07 -58.29 10.41
N ASN A 327 6.31 -59.06 9.60
CA ASN A 327 5.56 -60.22 10.09
C ASN A 327 6.50 -61.40 10.47
N GLU A 328 7.60 -61.59 9.74
CA GLU A 328 8.62 -62.58 10.10
C GLU A 328 9.28 -62.22 11.45
N VAL A 329 9.64 -60.96 11.66
CA VAL A 329 10.17 -60.49 12.96
C VAL A 329 9.18 -60.66 14.09
N ARG A 330 7.86 -60.36 13.85
CA ARG A 330 6.79 -60.53 14.84
C ARG A 330 6.51 -61.98 15.22
N ALA A 331 6.76 -62.90 14.32
CA ALA A 331 6.61 -64.31 14.54
C ALA A 331 7.75 -64.93 15.37
N ALA A 332 8.85 -64.23 15.59
CA ALA A 332 9.98 -64.71 16.38
C ALA A 332 9.62 -64.86 17.87
N GLU A 333 10.10 -65.95 18.47
CA GLU A 333 9.82 -66.26 19.88
C GLU A 333 10.43 -65.19 20.81
N GLY A 334 9.60 -64.64 21.70
CA GLY A 334 10.01 -63.57 22.62
C GLY A 334 9.88 -62.12 22.09
N TYR A 335 9.30 -61.92 20.88
CA TYR A 335 9.06 -60.58 20.34
C TYR A 335 8.25 -59.68 21.27
N LYS A 336 8.77 -58.45 21.51
CA LYS A 336 8.07 -57.38 22.22
C LYS A 336 8.04 -56.12 21.35
N ALA A 337 6.84 -55.68 21.00
CA ALA A 337 6.63 -54.53 20.11
C ALA A 337 7.26 -53.23 20.63
N ALA A 338 7.37 -53.06 21.96
CA ALA A 338 7.99 -51.87 22.57
C ALA A 338 9.51 -51.86 22.34
N ASP A 339 10.17 -53.03 22.53
CA ASP A 339 11.62 -53.18 22.36
C ASP A 339 12.01 -53.08 20.87
N TRP A 340 11.19 -53.63 19.97
CA TRP A 340 11.36 -53.47 18.51
C TRP A 340 11.33 -52.00 18.10
N ARG A 341 10.29 -51.27 18.53
CA ARG A 341 10.20 -49.80 18.22
C ARG A 341 11.43 -49.03 18.71
N LYS A 342 11.92 -49.35 19.91
CA LYS A 342 13.11 -48.76 20.51
C LYS A 342 14.38 -49.03 19.69
N SER A 343 14.55 -50.28 19.22
CA SER A 343 15.71 -50.69 18.37
C SER A 343 15.65 -50.02 17.01
N VAL A 344 14.47 -49.94 16.37
CA VAL A 344 14.27 -49.21 15.10
C VAL A 344 14.57 -47.72 15.27
N ALA A 345 14.09 -47.09 16.35
CA ALA A 345 14.38 -45.69 16.63
C ALA A 345 15.87 -45.43 16.86
N ALA A 346 16.54 -46.28 17.61
CA ALA A 346 17.99 -46.23 17.86
C ALA A 346 18.80 -46.42 16.59
N TYR A 347 18.41 -47.36 15.73
CA TYR A 347 19.06 -47.61 14.43
C TYR A 347 18.90 -46.39 13.49
N LYS A 348 17.68 -45.88 13.33
CA LYS A 348 17.40 -44.68 12.53
C LYS A 348 18.14 -43.46 13.07
N ALA A 349 18.31 -43.32 14.38
CA ALA A 349 19.09 -42.23 15.00
C ALA A 349 20.59 -42.33 14.67
N ARG A 350 21.17 -43.55 14.71
CA ARG A 350 22.58 -43.84 14.33
C ARG A 350 22.84 -43.56 12.85
N GLN A 351 21.93 -43.95 11.97
CA GLN A 351 22.03 -43.69 10.52
C GLN A 351 22.01 -42.18 10.21
N ARG A 352 21.40 -41.35 11.07
CA ARG A 352 21.37 -39.87 10.95
C ARG A 352 22.60 -39.21 11.61
N GLY A 353 23.60 -39.98 12.07
CA GLY A 353 24.80 -39.45 12.75
C GLY A 353 24.54 -38.88 14.15
N LEU A 354 23.41 -39.24 14.79
CA LEU A 354 23.03 -38.82 16.12
C LEU A 354 23.52 -39.88 17.16
N THR A 355 24.64 -39.60 17.78
CA THR A 355 25.14 -40.41 18.93
C THR A 355 24.35 -39.98 20.18
N ILE A 356 23.54 -40.88 20.74
CA ILE A 356 22.87 -40.64 22.00
C ILE A 356 23.89 -40.75 23.14
N VAL A 357 24.38 -39.59 23.62
CA VAL A 357 25.23 -39.55 24.83
C VAL A 357 24.29 -39.49 26.05
N LYS A 358 24.15 -40.61 26.76
CA LYS A 358 23.60 -40.65 28.10
C LYS A 358 24.65 -40.12 29.10
N GLY A 359 24.53 -38.88 29.54
CA GLY A 359 25.28 -38.24 30.59
C GLY A 359 24.92 -36.77 30.66
N LYS A 360 24.66 -36.24 31.88
CA LYS A 360 24.78 -34.79 32.12
C LYS A 360 26.25 -34.39 31.99
N ALA A 361 26.74 -34.30 30.73
CA ALA A 361 27.95 -33.57 30.50
C ALA A 361 27.63 -32.10 30.68
N GLU A 362 28.42 -31.37 31.45
CA GLU A 362 28.44 -29.91 31.40
C GLU A 362 28.72 -29.51 29.94
N HIS A 363 27.67 -29.25 29.20
CA HIS A 363 27.81 -28.73 27.85
C HIS A 363 28.30 -27.27 27.97
N ASP A 364 29.44 -27.01 27.36
CA ASP A 364 29.88 -25.66 27.07
C ASP A 364 28.77 -24.99 26.23
N THR A 365 27.98 -24.12 26.84
CA THR A 365 26.85 -23.44 26.20
C THR A 365 27.29 -22.26 25.35
N THR A 366 28.60 -21.95 25.35
CA THR A 366 29.15 -20.81 24.61
C THR A 366 29.22 -21.10 23.13
N LEU A 367 28.55 -20.26 22.32
CA LEU A 367 28.45 -20.43 20.87
C LEU A 367 29.76 -20.15 20.13
N ASP A 368 30.68 -19.37 20.72
CA ASP A 368 31.99 -19.00 20.10
C ASP A 368 32.84 -20.20 19.72
N ARG A 369 32.76 -21.28 20.46
CA ARG A 369 33.48 -22.51 20.16
C ARG A 369 32.83 -23.34 19.07
N GLN A 370 31.50 -23.28 18.98
CA GLN A 370 30.72 -24.02 17.99
C GLN A 370 30.67 -23.28 16.64
N LEU A 371 30.69 -21.93 16.69
CA LEU A 371 30.66 -21.02 15.55
C LEU A 371 31.76 -19.96 15.69
N PRO A 372 32.99 -20.23 15.26
CA PRO A 372 34.15 -19.31 15.42
C PRO A 372 33.94 -17.95 14.74
N ASP A 373 33.13 -17.90 13.68
CA ASP A 373 32.78 -16.71 12.89
C ASP A 373 31.47 -16.02 13.32
N ILE A 374 30.97 -16.36 14.52
CA ILE A 374 29.73 -15.76 15.04
C ILE A 374 29.83 -14.23 15.13
N PRO A 375 28.84 -13.46 14.65
CA PRO A 375 28.88 -12.00 14.60
C PRO A 375 29.02 -11.32 15.96
N VAL A 376 28.46 -11.94 17.01
CA VAL A 376 28.52 -11.42 18.40
C VAL A 376 29.10 -12.51 19.30
N LYS A 377 30.19 -12.18 20.01
CA LYS A 377 30.91 -13.09 20.90
C LYS A 377 30.26 -13.20 22.29
N GLY A 378 30.47 -14.33 22.95
CA GLY A 378 30.01 -14.58 24.30
C GLY A 378 28.54 -14.97 24.43
N LEU A 379 27.85 -15.19 23.33
CA LEU A 379 26.47 -15.68 23.35
C LEU A 379 26.41 -17.15 23.76
N VAL A 380 25.32 -17.51 24.49
CA VAL A 380 25.11 -18.87 25.00
C VAL A 380 23.86 -19.49 24.40
N MET A 381 23.89 -20.81 24.21
CA MET A 381 22.73 -21.57 23.80
C MET A 381 21.74 -21.70 24.97
N PRO A 382 20.44 -21.45 24.80
CA PRO A 382 19.49 -21.52 25.90
C PRO A 382 19.17 -22.97 26.29
N GLY A 383 19.10 -23.23 27.57
CA GLY A 383 18.55 -24.40 28.26
C GLY A 383 18.68 -25.75 27.55
N ASP A 384 17.54 -26.25 27.06
CA ASP A 384 17.43 -27.57 26.42
C ASP A 384 17.76 -27.55 24.92
N TRP A 385 18.00 -26.38 24.34
CA TRP A 385 18.37 -26.22 22.94
C TRP A 385 19.81 -26.63 22.68
N ARG A 386 20.05 -27.21 21.51
CA ARG A 386 21.34 -27.69 21.07
C ARG A 386 21.58 -27.27 19.60
N MET A 387 22.82 -27.21 19.21
CA MET A 387 23.22 -27.03 17.83
C MET A 387 24.02 -28.27 17.36
N SER A 388 23.65 -28.81 16.20
CA SER A 388 24.40 -29.89 15.58
C SER A 388 25.72 -29.38 15.00
N PRO A 389 26.69 -30.26 14.68
CA PRO A 389 27.90 -29.84 13.96
C PRO A 389 27.65 -29.21 12.61
N THR A 390 26.50 -29.47 11.99
CA THR A 390 26.04 -28.84 10.74
C THR A 390 25.31 -27.51 10.94
N GLY A 391 25.11 -27.10 12.21
CA GLY A 391 24.46 -25.81 12.55
C GLY A 391 22.95 -25.88 12.78
N GLN A 392 22.34 -27.07 12.68
CA GLN A 392 20.91 -27.25 12.94
C GLN A 392 20.57 -26.94 14.39
N ILE A 393 19.55 -26.12 14.63
CA ILE A 393 19.04 -25.78 15.95
C ILE A 393 17.88 -26.71 16.30
N PHE A 394 17.99 -27.42 17.44
CA PHE A 394 17.02 -28.42 17.85
C PHE A 394 16.98 -28.58 19.37
N LYS A 395 15.93 -29.24 19.88
CA LYS A 395 15.85 -29.75 21.25
C LYS A 395 15.30 -31.15 21.30
N TYR A 396 15.56 -31.84 22.41
CA TYR A 396 14.96 -33.16 22.67
C TYR A 396 13.63 -32.97 23.39
N ASP A 397 12.61 -33.72 22.96
CA ASP A 397 11.36 -33.91 23.68
C ASP A 397 11.39 -35.30 24.32
N ASP A 398 11.51 -35.36 25.65
CA ASP A 398 11.54 -36.59 26.43
C ASP A 398 10.18 -36.80 27.09
N ARG A 399 9.22 -37.33 26.33
CA ARG A 399 7.90 -37.72 26.84
C ARG A 399 7.87 -39.22 27.17
N GLY A 400 8.54 -39.60 28.20
CA GLY A 400 8.44 -40.91 28.82
C GLY A 400 9.34 -41.98 28.22
N GLN A 401 9.04 -42.63 27.11
CA GLN A 401 9.86 -43.71 26.57
C GLN A 401 10.53 -43.40 25.21
N ASP A 402 10.10 -42.36 24.52
CA ASP A 402 10.60 -41.97 23.20
C ASP A 402 11.24 -40.54 23.26
N VAL A 403 12.53 -40.47 22.89
CA VAL A 403 13.21 -39.18 22.71
C VAL A 403 13.05 -38.74 21.26
N THR A 404 12.29 -37.66 21.05
CA THR A 404 12.06 -37.09 19.73
C THR A 404 12.92 -35.84 19.54
N VAL A 405 13.51 -35.66 18.35
CA VAL A 405 14.26 -34.43 18.01
C VAL A 405 13.32 -33.40 17.38
N LEU A 406 13.15 -32.28 18.05
CA LEU A 406 12.35 -31.15 17.57
C LEU A 406 13.27 -30.09 16.96
N THR A 407 13.24 -29.92 15.65
CA THR A 407 14.08 -28.96 14.92
C THR A 407 13.39 -27.62 14.80
N ALA A 408 14.04 -26.54 15.28
CA ALA A 408 13.59 -25.18 15.12
C ALA A 408 14.05 -24.56 13.79
N CYS A 409 15.31 -24.82 13.41
CA CYS A 409 15.89 -24.30 12.17
C CYS A 409 17.00 -25.25 11.69
N PRO A 410 17.08 -25.56 10.39
CA PRO A 410 18.10 -26.47 9.85
C PRO A 410 19.50 -25.85 9.71
N HIS A 411 19.65 -24.57 9.98
CA HIS A 411 20.93 -23.85 9.96
C HIS A 411 21.03 -22.90 11.18
N PRO A 412 22.25 -22.37 11.49
CA PRO A 412 22.42 -21.45 12.61
C PRO A 412 21.55 -20.21 12.48
N VAL A 413 20.83 -19.89 13.53
CA VAL A 413 20.05 -18.65 13.68
C VAL A 413 20.23 -18.13 15.10
N ILE A 414 20.51 -16.83 15.25
CA ILE A 414 20.76 -16.16 16.53
C ILE A 414 20.19 -14.74 16.52
N LEU A 415 19.99 -14.19 17.69
CA LEU A 415 19.82 -12.76 17.87
C LEU A 415 21.18 -12.11 18.06
N THR A 416 21.44 -11.01 17.39
CA THR A 416 22.73 -10.29 17.49
C THR A 416 22.58 -8.93 18.14
N GLU A 417 21.39 -8.35 18.18
CA GLU A 417 21.19 -6.99 18.67
C GLU A 417 19.71 -6.77 19.03
N ARG A 418 19.48 -5.95 20.06
CA ARG A 418 18.19 -5.37 20.41
C ARG A 418 18.21 -3.91 20.01
N LEU A 419 17.25 -3.48 19.22
CA LEU A 419 17.11 -2.12 18.71
C LEU A 419 15.93 -1.44 19.40
N HIS A 420 16.21 -0.34 20.09
CA HIS A 420 15.19 0.48 20.73
C HIS A 420 14.92 1.72 19.88
N ASN A 421 13.76 1.74 19.22
CA ASN A 421 13.38 2.84 18.33
C ASN A 421 13.02 4.07 19.16
N ILE A 422 13.70 5.18 18.87
CA ILE A 422 13.61 6.43 19.65
C ILE A 422 12.26 7.13 19.42
N ASP A 423 11.70 7.08 18.23
CA ASP A 423 10.46 7.77 17.88
C ASP A 423 9.23 7.05 18.41
N SER A 424 9.18 5.71 18.25
CA SER A 424 8.01 4.90 18.60
C SER A 424 8.08 4.27 19.99
N GLY A 425 9.28 4.21 20.61
CA GLY A 425 9.52 3.48 21.86
C GLY A 425 9.44 1.96 21.70
N THR A 426 9.30 1.44 20.48
CA THR A 426 9.18 0.00 20.22
C THR A 426 10.54 -0.67 20.18
N GLU A 427 10.56 -1.98 20.47
CA GLU A 427 11.75 -2.81 20.35
C GLU A 427 11.71 -3.63 19.06
N LYS A 428 12.84 -3.67 18.35
CA LYS A 428 13.10 -4.56 17.22
C LYS A 428 14.30 -5.46 17.50
N LEU A 429 14.34 -6.60 16.84
CA LEU A 429 15.38 -7.59 17.01
C LEU A 429 16.14 -7.77 15.69
N ARG A 430 17.47 -7.82 15.75
CA ARG A 430 18.30 -8.23 14.62
C ARG A 430 18.52 -9.73 14.69
N VAL A 431 17.88 -10.42 13.75
CA VAL A 431 18.00 -11.88 13.58
C VAL A 431 19.10 -12.16 12.56
N ALA A 432 20.17 -12.83 12.95
CA ALA A 432 21.20 -13.27 12.04
C ALA A 432 21.13 -14.79 11.83
N PHE A 433 21.34 -15.23 10.60
CA PHE A 433 21.35 -16.64 10.24
C PHE A 433 22.46 -16.93 9.23
N ARG A 434 23.03 -18.14 9.28
CA ARG A 434 24.12 -18.53 8.39
C ARG A 434 23.58 -19.39 7.26
N ARG A 435 23.80 -18.97 6.03
CA ARG A 435 23.41 -19.70 4.83
C ARG A 435 24.52 -19.64 3.78
N ASP A 436 24.77 -20.76 3.11
CA ASP A 436 25.79 -20.86 2.06
C ASP A 436 27.19 -20.45 2.53
N GLY A 437 27.48 -20.63 3.83
CA GLY A 437 28.73 -20.27 4.48
C GLY A 437 28.82 -18.82 4.99
N GLU A 438 27.85 -17.98 4.68
CA GLU A 438 27.84 -16.55 5.03
C GLU A 438 26.77 -16.21 6.06
N TRP A 439 27.06 -15.26 6.94
CA TRP A 439 26.07 -14.66 7.83
C TRP A 439 25.28 -13.58 7.11
N ARG A 440 23.95 -13.69 7.20
CA ARG A 440 22.98 -12.71 6.76
C ARG A 440 22.18 -12.24 7.96
N ASP A 441 21.68 -11.02 7.94
CA ASP A 441 20.84 -10.49 9.04
C ASP A 441 19.62 -9.73 8.51
N VAL A 442 18.60 -9.74 9.32
CA VAL A 442 17.36 -8.97 9.08
C VAL A 442 16.87 -8.37 10.40
N VAL A 443 16.38 -7.13 10.34
CA VAL A 443 15.74 -6.47 11.47
C VAL A 443 14.24 -6.70 11.40
N VAL A 444 13.65 -7.18 12.49
CA VAL A 444 12.22 -7.47 12.61
C VAL A 444 11.63 -6.90 13.89
N ASP A 445 10.37 -6.56 13.86
CA ASP A 445 9.64 -6.19 15.08
C ASP A 445 9.66 -7.34 16.09
N ALA A 446 9.80 -7.03 17.38
CA ALA A 446 9.76 -8.04 18.43
C ALA A 446 8.47 -8.87 18.40
N ALA A 447 7.33 -8.25 18.01
CA ALA A 447 6.06 -8.93 17.81
C ALA A 447 6.12 -9.97 16.67
N THR A 448 6.84 -9.70 15.58
CA THR A 448 7.05 -10.65 14.47
C THR A 448 7.86 -11.86 14.94
N ALA A 449 8.94 -11.64 15.67
CA ALA A 449 9.76 -12.72 16.21
C ALA A 449 9.01 -13.57 17.27
N ALA A 450 8.02 -13.01 17.93
CA ALA A 450 7.18 -13.68 18.94
C ALA A 450 5.93 -14.39 18.36
N ASN A 451 5.60 -14.20 17.09
CA ASN A 451 4.37 -14.71 16.48
C ASN A 451 4.68 -15.80 15.45
N LYS A 452 4.14 -17.01 15.67
CA LYS A 452 4.35 -18.18 14.80
C LYS A 452 3.88 -17.98 13.34
N THR A 453 2.88 -17.16 13.12
CA THR A 453 2.36 -16.88 11.77
C THR A 453 3.23 -15.84 11.06
N SER A 454 3.59 -14.77 11.77
CA SER A 454 4.38 -13.68 11.20
C SER A 454 5.85 -14.04 10.97
N ILE A 455 6.45 -14.92 11.79
CA ILE A 455 7.87 -15.28 11.66
C ILE A 455 8.18 -16.04 10.36
N VAL A 456 7.16 -16.64 9.73
CA VAL A 456 7.31 -17.37 8.46
C VAL A 456 7.75 -16.44 7.33
N GLN A 457 7.40 -15.15 7.37
CA GLN A 457 7.87 -14.16 6.39
C GLN A 457 9.39 -14.02 6.32
N LEU A 458 10.14 -14.46 7.36
CA LEU A 458 11.60 -14.47 7.33
C LEU A 458 12.17 -15.44 6.29
N ALA A 459 11.34 -16.34 5.76
CA ALA A 459 11.71 -17.20 4.63
C ALA A 459 12.06 -16.38 3.37
N ASN A 460 11.42 -15.22 3.16
CA ASN A 460 11.72 -14.30 2.06
C ASN A 460 13.18 -13.79 2.10
N PHE A 461 13.80 -13.77 3.27
CA PHE A 461 15.20 -13.37 3.46
C PHE A 461 16.18 -14.55 3.44
N GLY A 462 15.67 -15.77 3.25
CA GLY A 462 16.46 -16.99 3.17
C GLY A 462 16.59 -17.77 4.49
N LEU A 463 15.90 -17.34 5.56
CA LEU A 463 15.77 -18.17 6.77
C LEU A 463 14.85 -19.36 6.48
N GLN A 464 15.34 -20.57 6.70
CA GLN A 464 14.53 -21.79 6.48
C GLN A 464 13.56 -21.99 7.64
N VAL A 465 12.40 -21.36 7.54
CA VAL A 465 11.28 -21.50 8.46
C VAL A 465 10.02 -21.87 7.68
N THR A 466 9.23 -22.80 8.23
CA THR A 466 7.94 -23.23 7.67
C THR A 466 6.84 -23.02 8.71
N SER A 467 5.57 -23.13 8.31
CA SER A 467 4.43 -23.12 9.24
C SER A 467 4.55 -24.20 10.35
N GLU A 468 5.22 -25.32 10.06
CA GLU A 468 5.41 -26.39 11.03
C GLU A 468 6.55 -26.11 12.03
N SER A 469 7.68 -25.57 11.56
CA SER A 469 8.83 -25.26 12.41
C SER A 469 8.70 -23.90 13.13
N SER A 470 7.80 -23.03 12.71
CA SER A 470 7.65 -21.66 13.18
C SER A 470 7.43 -21.57 14.70
N LYS A 471 6.60 -22.47 15.27
CA LYS A 471 6.35 -22.51 16.72
C LYS A 471 7.63 -22.80 17.51
N LEU A 472 8.45 -23.71 17.00
CA LEU A 472 9.71 -24.08 17.65
C LEU A 472 10.74 -22.97 17.51
N LEU A 473 10.80 -22.31 16.35
CA LEU A 473 11.69 -21.17 16.12
C LEU A 473 11.33 -19.99 17.03
N VAL A 474 10.05 -19.66 17.19
CA VAL A 474 9.58 -18.63 18.13
C VAL A 474 9.99 -18.97 19.56
N SER A 475 9.77 -20.23 20.02
CA SER A 475 10.17 -20.66 21.36
C SER A 475 11.70 -20.56 21.55
N TYR A 476 12.46 -20.99 20.56
CA TYR A 476 13.92 -20.88 20.58
C TYR A 476 14.40 -19.43 20.68
N LEU A 477 13.90 -18.53 19.82
CA LEU A 477 14.32 -17.12 19.82
C LEU A 477 13.95 -16.42 21.14
N ALA A 478 12.78 -16.71 21.70
CA ALA A 478 12.36 -16.15 22.98
C ALA A 478 13.27 -16.63 24.14
N GLU A 479 13.56 -17.93 24.20
CA GLU A 479 14.48 -18.49 25.20
C GLU A 479 15.93 -17.99 24.97
N PHE A 480 16.34 -17.82 23.71
CA PHE A 480 17.64 -17.26 23.35
C PHE A 480 17.79 -15.82 23.81
N ALA A 481 16.77 -14.99 23.57
CA ALA A 481 16.74 -13.59 24.05
C ALA A 481 16.87 -13.54 25.59
N THR A 482 16.14 -14.39 26.30
CA THR A 482 16.17 -14.46 27.77
C THR A 482 17.54 -14.88 28.30
N ALA A 483 18.13 -15.95 27.75
CA ALA A 483 19.43 -16.47 28.17
C ALA A 483 20.59 -15.49 27.88
N ASN A 484 20.41 -14.62 26.89
CA ASN A 484 21.44 -13.68 26.45
C ASN A 484 21.06 -12.20 26.73
N GLN A 485 20.09 -11.95 27.61
CA GLN A 485 19.57 -10.60 27.88
C GLN A 485 20.67 -9.59 28.22
N GLU A 486 21.66 -9.98 29.04
CA GLU A 486 22.79 -9.13 29.45
C GLU A 486 23.96 -9.10 28.43
N ARG A 487 23.94 -10.02 27.47
CA ARG A 487 25.00 -10.20 26.46
C ARG A 487 24.66 -9.58 25.11
N LEU A 488 23.37 -9.47 24.80
CA LEU A 488 22.92 -8.87 23.56
C LEU A 488 23.10 -7.36 23.63
N PRO A 489 23.85 -6.77 22.68
CA PRO A 489 23.96 -5.32 22.58
C PRO A 489 22.57 -4.68 22.43
N VAL A 490 22.34 -3.61 23.18
CA VAL A 490 21.16 -2.75 23.04
C VAL A 490 21.59 -1.46 22.39
N ARG A 491 21.03 -1.13 21.22
CA ARG A 491 21.31 0.11 20.51
C ARG A 491 20.05 0.93 20.30
N ARG A 492 20.21 2.24 20.39
CA ARG A 492 19.19 3.18 19.94
C ARG A 492 19.05 3.08 18.42
N SER A 493 17.83 3.19 17.94
CA SER A 493 17.55 3.08 16.51
C SER A 493 16.50 4.08 16.06
N ILE A 494 16.40 4.25 14.74
CA ILE A 494 15.43 5.13 14.08
C ILE A 494 15.04 4.57 12.70
N SER A 495 13.80 4.81 12.32
CA SER A 495 13.25 4.34 11.03
C SER A 495 13.24 5.40 9.92
N ARG A 496 13.84 6.58 10.15
CA ARG A 496 13.79 7.75 9.27
C ARG A 496 15.08 8.56 9.29
N LEU A 497 15.14 9.58 8.45
CA LEU A 497 16.20 10.59 8.42
C LEU A 497 15.83 11.83 9.26
N GLY A 498 16.76 12.76 9.40
CA GLY A 498 16.55 14.10 9.96
C GLY A 498 16.69 14.19 11.48
N TRP A 499 16.11 15.22 12.07
CA TRP A 499 16.27 15.55 13.49
C TRP A 499 15.70 14.49 14.43
N ILE A 500 16.44 14.21 15.50
CA ILE A 500 16.08 13.27 16.57
C ILE A 500 16.11 14.05 17.88
N GLY A 501 14.97 14.22 18.54
CA GLY A 501 14.87 14.92 19.83
C GLY A 501 15.30 16.39 19.83
N GLY A 502 15.76 16.91 18.70
CA GLY A 502 16.20 18.32 18.53
C GLY A 502 17.69 18.58 18.70
N ASP A 503 18.48 17.60 19.11
CA ASP A 503 19.93 17.68 19.38
C ASP A 503 20.78 16.65 18.62
N GLN A 504 20.18 15.73 17.90
CA GLN A 504 20.84 14.74 17.06
C GLN A 504 20.22 14.71 15.65
N PHE A 505 20.96 14.22 14.67
CA PHE A 505 20.50 14.18 13.26
C PHE A 505 20.90 12.87 12.58
N ALA A 506 19.91 12.11 12.09
CA ALA A 506 20.14 10.89 11.32
C ALA A 506 20.42 11.20 9.84
N PRO A 507 21.43 10.54 9.23
CA PRO A 507 22.23 9.41 9.74
C PRO A 507 23.54 9.82 10.40
N TYR A 508 23.77 11.09 10.73
CA TYR A 508 25.05 11.62 11.20
C TYR A 508 25.31 11.39 12.69
N ALA A 509 24.26 11.05 13.46
CA ALA A 509 24.37 10.79 14.89
C ALA A 509 25.06 9.45 15.16
N ASP A 510 26.11 9.47 16.01
CA ASP A 510 26.83 8.27 16.39
C ASP A 510 25.98 7.36 17.30
N GLY A 511 26.17 6.04 17.15
CA GLY A 511 25.50 5.06 18.01
C GLY A 511 24.04 4.80 17.70
N ILE A 512 23.45 5.41 16.67
CA ILE A 512 22.07 5.19 16.24
C ILE A 512 22.04 4.27 15.00
N ALA A 513 21.29 3.17 15.10
CA ALA A 513 21.12 2.24 14.02
C ALA A 513 19.86 2.56 13.20
N TYR A 514 19.88 2.22 11.91
CA TYR A 514 18.67 2.21 11.11
C TYR A 514 17.89 0.91 11.31
N ASP A 515 16.59 1.02 11.59
CA ASP A 515 15.68 -0.09 11.83
C ASP A 515 14.38 -0.02 11.01
N GLY A 516 14.35 0.87 10.02
CA GLY A 516 13.18 1.09 9.17
C GLY A 516 12.97 0.01 8.09
N GLU A 517 11.98 0.27 7.24
CA GLU A 517 11.61 -0.61 6.12
C GLU A 517 12.82 -0.85 5.18
N LEU A 518 12.97 -2.09 4.69
CA LEU A 518 14.06 -2.46 3.77
C LEU A 518 14.04 -1.66 2.47
N ALA A 519 12.85 -1.31 1.98
CA ALA A 519 12.69 -0.46 0.80
C ALA A 519 13.40 0.90 0.93
N TYR A 520 13.51 1.42 2.15
CA TYR A 520 14.21 2.68 2.43
C TYR A 520 15.67 2.50 2.86
N GLN A 521 16.14 1.28 3.05
CA GLN A 521 17.52 1.04 3.50
C GLN A 521 18.56 1.53 2.51
N SER A 522 18.31 1.36 1.20
CA SER A 522 19.20 1.87 0.13
C SER A 522 19.24 3.39 0.14
N ILE A 523 18.10 4.05 0.33
CA ILE A 523 18.00 5.52 0.41
C ILE A 523 18.69 6.03 1.68
N TYR A 524 18.50 5.36 2.83
CA TYR A 524 19.22 5.71 4.06
C TYR A 524 20.75 5.65 3.87
N ARG A 525 21.22 4.59 3.20
CA ARG A 525 22.65 4.42 2.88
C ARG A 525 23.14 5.40 1.83
N ALA A 526 22.27 5.92 0.96
CA ALA A 526 22.64 6.93 -0.03
C ALA A 526 23.00 8.30 0.58
N VAL A 527 22.59 8.55 1.84
CA VAL A 527 22.98 9.75 2.60
C VAL A 527 24.37 9.53 3.19
N HIS A 528 25.38 9.56 2.32
CA HIS A 528 26.82 9.45 2.66
C HIS A 528 27.63 10.39 1.80
N ALA A 529 28.88 10.61 2.18
CA ALA A 529 29.83 11.42 1.42
C ALA A 529 30.64 10.59 0.42
N SER A 530 30.90 11.16 -0.76
CA SER A 530 31.77 10.63 -1.79
C SER A 530 32.60 11.74 -2.41
N GLY A 531 33.81 11.45 -2.90
CA GLY A 531 34.74 12.44 -3.44
C GLY A 531 35.29 13.35 -2.37
N GLU A 532 35.74 14.55 -2.76
CA GLU A 532 36.34 15.54 -1.87
C GLU A 532 35.39 16.74 -1.66
N TYR A 533 35.29 17.21 -0.41
CA TYR A 533 34.45 18.39 -0.09
C TYR A 533 34.90 19.67 -0.84
N ALA A 534 36.22 19.84 -1.02
CA ALA A 534 36.77 20.99 -1.76
C ALA A 534 36.35 21.00 -3.23
N ASP A 535 36.22 19.83 -3.85
CA ASP A 535 35.79 19.72 -5.25
C ASP A 535 34.28 19.99 -5.40
N TRP A 536 33.46 19.57 -4.43
CA TRP A 536 32.06 19.96 -4.36
C TRP A 536 31.90 21.49 -4.25
N LEU A 537 32.67 22.14 -3.37
CA LEU A 537 32.65 23.60 -3.21
C LEU A 537 33.08 24.33 -4.50
N LYS A 538 34.14 23.86 -5.18
CA LYS A 538 34.60 24.43 -6.46
C LYS A 538 33.52 24.37 -7.54
N LEU A 539 32.74 23.31 -7.57
CA LEU A 539 31.66 23.12 -8.53
C LEU A 539 30.43 23.97 -8.17
N VAL A 540 29.96 23.90 -6.92
CA VAL A 540 28.66 24.45 -6.53
C VAL A 540 28.69 25.94 -6.24
N ARG A 541 29.82 26.48 -5.69
CA ARG A 541 29.98 27.92 -5.40
C ARG A 541 29.73 28.81 -6.63
N PRO A 542 30.37 28.60 -7.80
CA PRO A 542 30.11 29.43 -8.97
C PRO A 542 28.68 29.33 -9.52
N LEU A 543 28.05 28.14 -9.39
CA LEU A 543 26.67 27.94 -9.79
C LEU A 543 25.73 28.78 -8.90
N ARG A 544 25.94 28.74 -7.58
CA ARG A 544 25.20 29.54 -6.60
C ARG A 544 25.36 31.03 -6.83
N GLU A 545 26.60 31.52 -7.05
CA GLU A 545 26.89 32.95 -7.22
C GLU A 545 26.30 33.54 -8.49
N ARG A 546 26.20 32.77 -9.56
CA ARG A 546 25.78 33.27 -10.89
C ARG A 546 24.31 33.07 -11.16
N SER A 547 23.68 32.04 -10.54
CA SER A 547 22.30 31.66 -10.83
C SER A 547 21.40 31.85 -9.62
N VAL A 548 20.42 32.74 -9.72
CA VAL A 548 19.38 32.93 -8.71
C VAL A 548 18.60 31.65 -8.47
N LEU A 549 18.26 30.90 -9.53
CA LEU A 549 17.48 29.67 -9.40
C LEU A 549 18.27 28.54 -8.74
N LEU A 550 19.55 28.35 -9.09
CA LEU A 550 20.40 27.35 -8.43
C LEU A 550 20.69 27.75 -6.99
N ARG A 551 20.85 29.04 -6.68
CA ARG A 551 20.93 29.56 -5.32
C ARG A 551 19.65 29.27 -4.54
N THR A 552 18.48 29.43 -5.16
CA THR A 552 17.18 29.17 -4.56
C THR A 552 17.00 27.69 -4.20
N VAL A 553 17.36 26.75 -5.09
CA VAL A 553 17.23 25.33 -4.77
C VAL A 553 18.19 24.88 -3.68
N LEU A 554 19.40 25.47 -3.61
CA LEU A 554 20.33 25.26 -2.51
C LEU A 554 19.81 25.87 -1.21
N ALA A 555 19.23 27.08 -1.25
CA ALA A 555 18.59 27.72 -0.12
C ALA A 555 17.41 26.88 0.41
N ALA A 556 16.60 26.31 -0.46
CA ALA A 556 15.54 25.37 -0.10
C ALA A 556 16.09 24.09 0.53
N SER A 557 17.18 23.56 -0.04
CA SER A 557 17.84 22.35 0.44
C SER A 557 18.38 22.53 1.87
N PHE A 558 19.15 23.56 2.15
CA PHE A 558 19.67 23.86 3.48
C PHE A 558 18.63 24.48 4.42
N GLY A 559 17.55 25.07 3.90
CA GLY A 559 16.41 25.56 4.67
C GLY A 559 15.54 24.44 5.23
N SER A 560 15.50 23.27 4.59
CA SER A 560 14.63 22.17 4.99
C SER A 560 14.83 21.73 6.44
N PRO A 561 16.05 21.49 6.97
CA PRO A 561 16.25 21.20 8.39
C PRO A 561 15.80 22.32 9.34
N LEU A 562 15.82 23.57 8.89
CA LEU A 562 15.42 24.72 9.69
C LEU A 562 13.89 24.79 9.87
N VAL A 563 13.11 24.30 8.88
CA VAL A 563 11.65 24.16 8.98
C VAL A 563 11.27 23.34 10.21
N ALA A 564 11.93 22.20 10.43
CA ALA A 564 11.70 21.34 11.60
C ALA A 564 12.12 22.03 12.92
N MET A 565 13.26 22.71 12.94
CA MET A 565 13.73 23.44 14.14
C MET A 565 12.75 24.53 14.58
N MET A 566 12.12 25.20 13.63
CA MET A 566 11.16 26.26 13.90
C MET A 566 9.74 25.74 14.17
N GLY A 567 9.42 24.49 13.85
CA GLY A 567 8.05 23.98 13.82
C GLY A 567 7.22 24.66 12.73
N TYR A 568 7.87 25.10 11.64
CA TYR A 568 7.21 25.72 10.51
C TYR A 568 6.52 24.68 9.61
N GLN A 569 5.53 25.10 8.82
CA GLN A 569 4.80 24.19 7.92
C GLN A 569 5.62 23.90 6.66
N PRO A 570 5.57 22.67 6.13
CA PRO A 570 6.14 22.32 4.83
C PRO A 570 5.55 23.17 3.70
N PHE A 571 6.37 23.45 2.70
CA PHE A 571 5.96 24.18 1.49
C PHE A 571 6.75 23.70 0.27
N PHE A 572 6.38 24.18 -0.91
CA PHE A 572 6.93 23.77 -2.18
C PHE A 572 7.74 24.87 -2.85
N VAL A 573 8.84 24.46 -3.49
CA VAL A 573 9.58 25.25 -4.48
C VAL A 573 9.46 24.50 -5.80
N HIS A 574 8.74 25.04 -6.77
CA HIS A 574 8.47 24.42 -8.05
C HIS A 574 9.25 25.09 -9.18
N LEU A 575 10.03 24.29 -9.90
CA LEU A 575 10.75 24.71 -11.10
C LEU A 575 9.99 24.25 -12.33
N TRP A 576 9.51 25.18 -13.16
CA TRP A 576 8.79 24.85 -14.37
C TRP A 576 9.40 25.47 -15.61
N GLY A 577 9.14 24.92 -16.78
CA GLY A 577 9.67 25.36 -18.07
C GLY A 577 9.91 24.23 -19.04
N ASP A 578 10.46 24.54 -20.22
CA ASP A 578 10.65 23.58 -21.30
C ASP A 578 11.51 22.37 -20.91
N SER A 579 11.31 21.24 -21.61
CA SER A 579 12.14 20.06 -21.44
C SER A 579 13.59 20.36 -21.82
N GLY A 580 14.57 19.79 -21.09
CA GLY A 580 16.00 19.97 -21.34
C GLY A 580 16.62 21.23 -20.73
N THR A 581 15.87 22.06 -19.99
CA THR A 581 16.43 23.26 -19.31
C THR A 581 17.28 22.95 -18.07
N GLY A 582 17.39 21.68 -17.65
CA GLY A 582 18.21 21.25 -16.53
C GLY A 582 17.50 21.25 -15.15
N LYS A 583 16.16 21.26 -15.09
CA LYS A 583 15.37 21.25 -13.84
C LYS A 583 15.73 20.08 -12.92
N THR A 584 15.82 18.88 -13.47
CA THR A 584 16.24 17.68 -12.74
C THR A 584 17.66 17.81 -12.20
N VAL A 585 18.57 18.41 -12.99
CA VAL A 585 19.95 18.66 -12.54
C VAL A 585 19.99 19.68 -11.39
N ALA A 586 19.13 20.70 -11.40
CA ALA A 586 19.00 21.63 -10.27
C ALA A 586 18.56 20.91 -8.97
N GLN A 587 17.62 19.97 -9.06
CA GLN A 587 17.25 19.10 -7.93
C GLN A 587 18.42 18.21 -7.48
N GLN A 588 19.20 17.68 -8.43
CA GLN A 588 20.39 16.89 -8.11
C GLN A 588 21.46 17.75 -7.41
N VAL A 589 21.66 19.01 -7.81
CA VAL A 589 22.55 19.97 -7.12
C VAL A 589 22.08 20.17 -5.67
N ALA A 590 20.78 20.37 -5.44
CA ALA A 590 20.22 20.51 -4.10
C ALA A 590 20.47 19.26 -3.22
N LEU A 591 20.27 18.06 -3.78
CA LEU A 591 20.43 16.78 -3.07
C LEU A 591 21.91 16.39 -2.88
N SER A 592 22.81 16.85 -3.76
CA SER A 592 24.25 16.54 -3.65
C SER A 592 24.89 17.04 -2.35
N ALA A 593 24.28 18.02 -1.69
CA ALA A 593 24.70 18.45 -0.35
C ALA A 593 24.59 17.32 0.68
N TRP A 594 23.60 16.41 0.55
CA TRP A 594 23.24 15.40 1.55
C TRP A 594 23.74 14.00 1.24
N GLY A 595 23.80 13.60 -0.04
CA GLY A 595 24.20 12.26 -0.43
C GLY A 595 24.15 12.05 -1.94
N ASN A 596 24.08 10.79 -2.38
CA ASN A 596 24.00 10.43 -3.79
C ASN A 596 22.72 10.99 -4.45
N PRO A 597 22.82 12.02 -5.30
CA PRO A 597 21.63 12.70 -5.80
C PRO A 597 20.73 11.82 -6.67
N ALA A 598 21.30 10.86 -7.42
CA ALA A 598 20.55 9.97 -8.26
C ALA A 598 19.68 8.97 -7.47
N GLN A 599 20.09 8.62 -6.24
CA GLN A 599 19.33 7.72 -5.36
C GLN A 599 18.35 8.46 -4.45
N LEU A 600 18.56 9.74 -4.21
CA LEU A 600 17.73 10.57 -3.33
C LEU A 600 16.55 11.25 -4.05
N ILE A 601 16.66 11.48 -5.37
CA ILE A 601 15.59 12.03 -6.18
C ILE A 601 14.51 10.97 -6.40
N LYS A 602 13.23 11.37 -6.38
CA LYS A 602 12.11 10.48 -6.64
C LYS A 602 11.25 11.00 -7.77
N THR A 603 10.92 10.14 -8.71
CA THR A 603 9.86 10.41 -9.70
C THR A 603 8.48 10.26 -9.04
N LEU A 604 7.51 11.06 -9.46
CA LEU A 604 6.16 11.08 -8.90
C LEU A 604 5.26 9.92 -9.36
N ASN A 605 5.85 8.85 -9.87
CA ASN A 605 5.12 7.61 -10.18
C ASN A 605 4.85 6.79 -8.91
N THR A 606 4.06 7.32 -7.97
CA THR A 606 3.79 6.68 -6.67
C THR A 606 2.40 7.05 -6.15
N THR A 607 1.87 6.30 -5.18
CA THR A 607 0.58 6.55 -4.55
C THR A 607 0.66 7.68 -3.50
N MET A 608 -0.51 8.23 -3.09
CA MET A 608 -0.59 9.21 -2.00
C MET A 608 0.03 8.68 -0.69
N VAL A 609 -0.20 7.41 -0.38
CA VAL A 609 0.39 6.74 0.79
C VAL A 609 1.91 6.63 0.64
N GLY A 610 2.38 6.30 -0.56
CA GLY A 610 3.82 6.26 -0.88
C GLY A 610 4.49 7.63 -0.69
N LEU A 611 3.81 8.72 -1.07
CA LEU A 611 4.29 10.09 -0.84
C LEU A 611 4.33 10.45 0.66
N GLU A 612 3.30 10.12 1.44
CA GLU A 612 3.30 10.30 2.91
C GLU A 612 4.46 9.53 3.57
N ARG A 613 4.66 8.26 3.17
CA ARG A 613 5.77 7.44 3.67
C ARG A 613 7.13 8.05 3.32
N HIS A 614 7.27 8.52 2.09
CA HIS A 614 8.51 9.14 1.62
C HIS A 614 8.81 10.45 2.36
N ALA A 615 7.82 11.35 2.49
CA ALA A 615 7.95 12.58 3.25
C ALA A 615 8.30 12.32 4.72
N GLY A 616 7.60 11.39 5.37
CA GLY A 616 7.87 10.99 6.76
C GLY A 616 9.24 10.34 6.93
N PHE A 617 9.73 9.57 5.92
CA PHE A 617 11.08 9.00 5.95
C PHE A 617 12.18 10.08 5.86
N PHE A 618 12.04 11.07 4.96
CA PHE A 618 12.99 12.20 4.87
C PHE A 618 12.86 13.16 6.05
N HIS A 619 11.68 13.28 6.62
CA HIS A 619 11.30 14.05 7.81
C HIS A 619 11.68 15.52 7.80
N SER A 620 12.95 15.88 7.83
CA SER A 620 13.47 17.27 7.84
C SER A 620 14.52 17.54 6.75
N LEU A 621 14.86 16.54 5.93
CA LEU A 621 15.70 16.73 4.75
C LEU A 621 14.86 17.22 3.56
N PRO A 622 15.47 17.90 2.56
CA PRO A 622 14.72 18.28 1.35
C PRO A 622 14.19 17.04 0.62
N VAL A 623 12.98 17.14 0.08
CA VAL A 623 12.37 16.12 -0.75
C VAL A 623 12.28 16.62 -2.19
N CYS A 624 13.03 16.00 -3.09
CA CYS A 624 12.98 16.31 -4.52
C CYS A 624 12.06 15.33 -5.24
N LEU A 625 11.03 15.89 -5.91
CA LEU A 625 10.02 15.14 -6.66
C LEU A 625 10.07 15.60 -8.11
N ASP A 626 10.48 14.71 -9.01
CA ASP A 626 10.65 15.01 -10.43
C ASP A 626 9.39 14.65 -11.24
N GLU A 627 9.13 15.39 -12.31
CA GLU A 627 8.02 15.17 -13.26
C GLU A 627 6.62 15.21 -12.63
N LEU A 628 6.22 16.38 -12.10
CA LEU A 628 4.89 16.58 -11.51
C LEU A 628 3.73 16.25 -12.46
N GLN A 629 3.94 16.35 -13.78
CA GLN A 629 2.94 15.99 -14.81
C GLN A 629 2.57 14.50 -14.85
N ALA A 630 3.43 13.62 -14.37
CA ALA A 630 3.12 12.19 -14.27
C ALA A 630 1.86 11.90 -13.40
N LEU A 631 1.52 12.81 -12.50
CA LEU A 631 0.31 12.73 -11.68
C LEU A 631 -0.96 13.19 -12.40
N GLN A 632 -0.85 14.17 -13.31
CA GLN A 632 -2.00 14.64 -14.10
C GLN A 632 -2.55 13.53 -14.99
N GLN A 633 -1.68 12.65 -15.48
CA GLN A 633 -2.07 11.47 -16.28
C GLN A 633 -2.86 10.43 -15.45
N ARG A 634 -2.86 10.53 -14.11
CA ARG A 634 -3.54 9.62 -13.18
C ARG A 634 -4.79 10.19 -12.52
N ASN A 635 -5.31 11.31 -13.02
CA ASN A 635 -6.48 12.01 -12.45
C ASN A 635 -6.37 12.33 -10.94
N VAL A 636 -5.17 12.42 -10.39
CA VAL A 636 -4.96 12.87 -9.01
C VAL A 636 -4.80 14.38 -9.04
N PRO A 637 -5.71 15.14 -8.40
CA PRO A 637 -5.59 16.60 -8.34
C PRO A 637 -4.27 16.97 -7.63
N ILE A 638 -3.41 17.73 -8.32
CA ILE A 638 -2.12 18.21 -7.77
C ILE A 638 -2.36 18.99 -6.46
N GLU A 639 -3.45 19.73 -6.39
CA GLU A 639 -3.86 20.49 -5.21
C GLU A 639 -4.02 19.58 -3.97
N ALA A 640 -4.60 18.39 -4.15
CA ALA A 640 -4.79 17.45 -3.05
C ALA A 640 -3.44 16.97 -2.47
N ILE A 641 -2.42 16.78 -3.34
CA ILE A 641 -1.06 16.43 -2.93
C ILE A 641 -0.41 17.59 -2.20
N ILE A 642 -0.51 18.81 -2.74
CA ILE A 642 0.04 20.01 -2.10
C ILE A 642 -0.57 20.22 -0.72
N TYR A 643 -1.91 20.10 -0.60
CA TYR A 643 -2.57 20.20 0.70
C TYR A 643 -2.09 19.12 1.67
N MET A 644 -2.06 17.85 1.26
CA MET A 644 -1.65 16.73 2.09
C MET A 644 -0.21 16.91 2.59
N LEU A 645 0.73 17.13 1.68
CA LEU A 645 2.15 17.24 2.05
C LEU A 645 2.45 18.51 2.86
N SER A 646 1.75 19.62 2.60
CA SER A 646 1.93 20.87 3.37
C SER A 646 1.29 20.84 4.77
N LEU A 647 0.46 19.82 5.10
CA LEU A 647 -0.04 19.64 6.47
C LEU A 647 1.06 19.17 7.44
N GLY A 648 2.12 18.53 6.94
CA GLY A 648 3.21 18.02 7.75
C GLY A 648 2.85 16.80 8.60
N LYS A 649 1.66 16.21 8.38
CA LYS A 649 1.16 15.05 9.14
C LYS A 649 0.42 14.10 8.22
N GLY A 650 0.65 12.80 8.44
CA GLY A 650 -0.07 11.72 7.76
C GLY A 650 -1.51 11.56 8.26
N LYS A 651 -2.31 10.81 7.52
CA LYS A 651 -3.66 10.43 7.97
C LYS A 651 -3.56 9.41 9.10
N GLY A 652 -4.32 9.62 10.19
CA GLY A 652 -4.51 8.60 11.24
C GLY A 652 -5.14 7.33 10.64
N ARG A 653 -4.53 6.18 10.89
CA ARG A 653 -5.01 4.86 10.46
C ARG A 653 -5.24 3.96 11.65
N GLY A 654 -6.36 3.23 11.64
CA GLY A 654 -6.60 2.18 12.63
C GLY A 654 -5.73 0.95 12.35
N THR A 655 -5.22 0.30 13.40
CA THR A 655 -4.54 -1.00 13.28
C THR A 655 -5.55 -2.14 13.42
N MET A 656 -5.26 -3.31 12.80
CA MET A 656 -6.10 -4.51 12.92
C MET A 656 -6.31 -4.99 14.37
N GLY A 657 -5.47 -4.57 15.31
CA GLY A 657 -5.58 -4.88 16.73
C GLY A 657 -6.42 -3.87 17.55
N GLY A 658 -7.14 -2.93 16.92
CA GLY A 658 -7.99 -1.94 17.60
C GLY A 658 -7.23 -0.71 18.12
N GLY A 659 -5.97 -0.52 17.75
CA GLY A 659 -5.17 0.68 18.02
C GLY A 659 -5.20 1.69 16.85
N VAL A 660 -4.51 2.81 17.03
CA VAL A 660 -4.24 3.80 15.96
C VAL A 660 -2.75 3.73 15.65
N GLU A 661 -2.41 3.63 14.34
CA GLU A 661 -1.02 3.75 13.88
C GLU A 661 -0.51 5.16 14.25
N ALA A 662 0.71 5.26 14.73
CA ALA A 662 1.32 6.56 15.02
C ALA A 662 1.34 7.42 13.74
N GLU A 663 0.79 8.63 13.82
CA GLU A 663 0.79 9.55 12.69
C GLU A 663 2.23 9.90 12.32
N ARG A 664 2.57 9.75 11.04
CA ARG A 664 3.88 10.18 10.52
C ARG A 664 3.89 11.69 10.42
N GLU A 665 4.97 12.30 10.90
CA GLU A 665 5.18 13.73 10.82
C GLU A 665 6.37 14.04 9.91
N TRP A 666 6.29 15.18 9.21
CA TRP A 666 7.40 15.69 8.38
C TRP A 666 7.41 17.22 8.33
N HIS A 667 8.60 17.78 8.12
CA HIS A 667 8.86 19.21 8.08
C HIS A 667 9.83 19.51 6.92
N ASN A 668 9.48 19.08 5.71
CA ASN A 668 10.33 19.20 4.53
C ASN A 668 10.06 20.50 3.77
N ILE A 669 11.06 20.95 3.01
CA ILE A 669 10.84 21.75 1.81
C ILE A 669 10.81 20.79 0.63
N PHE A 670 9.71 20.81 -0.14
CA PHE A 670 9.55 20.00 -1.34
C PHE A 670 10.06 20.77 -2.54
N ILE A 671 11.07 20.24 -3.24
CA ILE A 671 11.60 20.81 -4.48
C ILE A 671 11.04 19.98 -5.63
N THR A 672 10.18 20.57 -6.46
CA THR A 672 9.49 19.85 -7.53
C THR A 672 9.85 20.41 -8.90
N SER A 673 9.73 19.60 -9.96
CA SER A 673 9.93 20.05 -11.33
C SER A 673 8.71 19.72 -12.21
N GLY A 674 8.55 20.50 -13.28
CA GLY A 674 7.48 20.29 -14.24
C GLY A 674 7.67 21.08 -15.54
N GLU A 675 6.83 20.82 -16.55
CA GLU A 675 6.81 21.61 -17.79
C GLU A 675 5.86 22.82 -17.69
N THR A 676 4.88 22.73 -16.79
CA THR A 676 3.88 23.77 -16.58
C THR A 676 3.84 24.23 -15.13
N PRO A 677 3.39 25.45 -14.84
CA PRO A 677 3.16 25.89 -13.47
C PRO A 677 2.04 25.05 -12.82
N ILE A 678 2.11 24.89 -11.50
CA ILE A 678 1.08 24.24 -10.69
C ILE A 678 -0.16 25.13 -10.58
N ALA A 679 0.06 26.44 -10.41
CA ALA A 679 -0.97 27.44 -10.32
C ALA A 679 -1.62 27.68 -11.70
N GLN A 680 -2.67 26.90 -12.00
CA GLN A 680 -3.52 27.15 -13.16
C GLN A 680 -4.67 28.11 -12.80
N ALA A 681 -5.37 28.64 -13.83
CA ALA A 681 -6.45 29.61 -13.64
C ALA A 681 -7.54 29.16 -12.65
N ASN A 682 -7.77 27.86 -12.51
CA ASN A 682 -8.76 27.24 -11.62
C ASN A 682 -8.19 26.72 -10.29
N THR A 683 -6.88 26.82 -10.03
CA THR A 683 -6.25 26.34 -8.79
C THR A 683 -6.77 27.14 -7.59
N GLN A 684 -7.17 26.44 -6.51
CA GLN A 684 -7.65 27.12 -5.30
C GLN A 684 -6.51 27.91 -4.63
N GLY A 685 -6.75 29.19 -4.26
CA GLY A 685 -5.75 30.07 -3.67
C GLY A 685 -5.02 29.52 -2.41
N GLY A 686 -5.65 28.56 -1.73
CA GLY A 686 -5.01 27.86 -0.61
C GLY A 686 -3.83 26.95 -1.02
N ALA A 687 -3.86 26.34 -2.21
CA ALA A 687 -2.75 25.56 -2.75
C ALA A 687 -1.65 26.50 -3.28
N GLN A 688 -2.04 27.54 -4.03
CA GLN A 688 -1.10 28.54 -4.55
C GLN A 688 -0.23 29.15 -3.46
N ASN A 689 -0.80 29.54 -2.33
CA ASN A 689 -0.06 30.10 -1.19
C ASN A 689 0.98 29.15 -0.54
N ARG A 690 0.99 27.87 -0.92
CA ARG A 690 1.94 26.85 -0.40
C ARG A 690 3.07 26.53 -1.37
N VAL A 691 3.04 27.11 -2.57
CA VAL A 691 3.99 26.85 -3.64
C VAL A 691 4.67 28.16 -4.04
N LEU A 692 5.98 28.14 -4.12
CA LEU A 692 6.78 29.19 -4.76
C LEU A 692 7.19 28.67 -6.14
N GLU A 693 6.71 29.30 -7.22
CA GLU A 693 6.91 28.83 -8.59
C GLU A 693 7.88 29.71 -9.36
N PHE A 694 8.86 29.06 -9.98
CA PHE A 694 9.90 29.77 -10.72
C PHE A 694 10.08 29.17 -12.11
N TYR A 695 9.98 30.02 -13.13
CA TYR A 695 10.28 29.64 -14.52
C TYR A 695 11.78 29.43 -14.70
N MET A 696 12.17 28.31 -15.28
CA MET A 696 13.54 27.95 -15.56
C MET A 696 13.79 27.79 -17.05
N ASP A 697 14.51 28.72 -17.63
CA ASP A 697 14.93 28.69 -19.02
C ASP A 697 16.33 28.06 -19.22
N ALA A 698 16.77 27.93 -20.46
CA ALA A 698 18.08 27.39 -20.81
C ALA A 698 19.26 28.26 -20.30
N GLY A 699 19.02 29.54 -19.97
CA GLY A 699 20.01 30.46 -19.43
C GLY A 699 20.26 30.30 -17.93
N ALA A 700 19.44 29.50 -17.21
CA ALA A 700 19.49 29.39 -15.74
C ALA A 700 20.86 28.95 -15.19
N TYR A 701 21.67 28.25 -15.97
CA TYR A 701 23.03 27.81 -15.58
C TYR A 701 24.12 28.79 -15.88
N CYS A 702 23.78 29.98 -16.43
CA CYS A 702 24.75 31.08 -16.68
C CYS A 702 26.01 30.64 -17.47
N GLY A 703 25.82 29.82 -18.52
CA GLY A 703 26.84 29.30 -19.41
C GLY A 703 27.50 27.99 -18.99
N ALA A 704 27.13 27.41 -17.82
CA ALA A 704 27.50 26.05 -17.50
C ALA A 704 26.55 25.05 -18.22
N ASP A 705 27.13 23.92 -18.69
CA ASP A 705 26.30 22.83 -19.28
C ASP A 705 25.71 21.96 -18.17
N PRO A 706 24.38 21.85 -18.07
CA PRO A 706 23.73 21.01 -17.06
C PRO A 706 24.21 19.56 -17.08
N ALA A 707 24.49 18.97 -18.25
CA ALA A 707 24.96 17.59 -18.34
C ALA A 707 26.34 17.41 -17.65
N ASN A 708 27.27 18.35 -17.86
CA ASN A 708 28.56 18.32 -17.20
C ASN A 708 28.45 18.55 -15.68
N VAL A 709 27.50 19.39 -15.24
CA VAL A 709 27.21 19.58 -13.82
C VAL A 709 26.70 18.26 -13.22
N ALA A 710 25.75 17.57 -13.87
CA ALA A 710 25.22 16.29 -13.42
C ALA A 710 26.31 15.22 -13.27
N ILE A 711 27.20 15.11 -14.24
CA ILE A 711 28.34 14.17 -14.18
C ILE A 711 29.25 14.51 -12.99
N SER A 712 29.61 15.78 -12.81
CA SER A 712 30.53 16.20 -11.74
C SER A 712 29.93 15.97 -10.33
N ILE A 713 28.65 16.25 -10.12
CA ILE A 713 28.00 15.98 -8.83
C ILE A 713 27.73 14.48 -8.57
N SER A 714 27.77 13.62 -9.58
CA SER A 714 27.66 12.16 -9.37
C SER A 714 28.89 11.56 -8.67
N ASP A 715 30.04 12.23 -8.77
CA ASP A 715 31.30 11.78 -8.16
C ASP A 715 31.59 12.43 -6.80
N THR A 716 30.99 13.62 -6.55
CA THR A 716 31.31 14.45 -5.37
C THR A 716 30.03 14.93 -4.69
N TYR A 717 29.69 14.36 -3.54
CA TYR A 717 28.43 14.67 -2.82
C TYR A 717 28.49 14.32 -1.32
N GLY A 718 27.48 14.76 -0.53
CA GLY A 718 27.22 14.35 0.85
C GLY A 718 28.05 15.01 1.94
N HIS A 719 29.04 15.80 1.59
CA HIS A 719 29.92 16.49 2.56
C HIS A 719 29.25 17.72 3.18
N ALA A 720 28.62 18.55 2.36
CA ALA A 720 28.11 19.85 2.78
C ALA A 720 26.98 19.73 3.80
N GLY A 721 26.06 18.82 3.63
CA GLY A 721 24.98 18.61 4.58
C GLY A 721 25.45 18.16 5.96
N ARG A 722 26.44 17.26 6.01
CA ARG A 722 27.05 16.83 7.28
C ARG A 722 27.77 17.99 7.97
N ALA A 723 28.58 18.77 7.22
CA ALA A 723 29.28 19.94 7.75
C ALA A 723 28.28 21.01 8.23
N TYR A 724 27.21 21.25 7.47
CA TYR A 724 26.14 22.18 7.80
C TYR A 724 25.47 21.85 9.13
N ILE A 725 25.02 20.59 9.29
CA ILE A 725 24.34 20.13 10.51
C ILE A 725 25.28 20.20 11.72
N ALA A 726 26.54 19.77 11.56
CA ALA A 726 27.55 19.87 12.63
C ALA A 726 27.80 21.33 13.08
N ALA A 727 27.94 22.26 12.14
CA ALA A 727 28.10 23.68 12.44
C ALA A 727 26.86 24.31 13.04
N LEU A 728 25.67 23.94 12.56
CA LEU A 728 24.37 24.41 13.09
C LEU A 728 24.17 23.96 14.55
N MET A 729 24.49 22.69 14.86
CA MET A 729 24.41 22.14 16.22
C MET A 729 25.47 22.77 17.17
N ALA A 730 26.56 23.31 16.66
CA ALA A 730 27.57 24.00 17.45
C ALA A 730 27.16 25.43 17.83
N LEU A 731 26.10 25.98 17.26
CA LEU A 731 25.60 27.32 17.62
C LEU A 731 25.03 27.30 19.04
N PRO A 732 25.36 28.32 19.88
CA PRO A 732 24.72 28.48 21.17
C PRO A 732 23.23 28.67 21.00
N ASP A 733 22.41 27.83 21.65
CA ASP A 733 20.93 27.85 21.55
C ASP A 733 20.43 27.96 20.10
N ALA A 734 20.94 27.07 19.24
CA ALA A 734 20.71 27.07 17.78
C ALA A 734 19.25 27.32 17.39
N ARG A 735 18.31 26.74 18.15
CA ARG A 735 16.86 26.87 17.86
C ARG A 735 16.36 28.31 18.06
N GLN A 736 16.79 29.00 19.10
CA GLN A 736 16.40 30.38 19.35
C GLN A 736 17.07 31.33 18.36
N GLU A 737 18.35 31.06 18.06
CA GLU A 737 19.12 31.86 17.11
C GLU A 737 18.54 31.80 15.71
N VAL A 738 18.19 30.61 15.23
CA VAL A 738 17.52 30.39 13.94
C VAL A 738 16.18 31.11 13.90
N LYS A 739 15.38 31.03 14.99
CA LYS A 739 14.10 31.73 15.08
C LYS A 739 14.24 33.25 15.07
N ARG A 740 15.23 33.78 15.79
CA ARG A 740 15.53 35.21 15.83
C ARG A 740 15.91 35.72 14.43
N MET A 741 16.86 35.06 13.76
CA MET A 741 17.30 35.43 12.40
C MET A 741 16.15 35.40 11.41
N TRP A 742 15.27 34.37 11.45
CA TRP A 742 14.09 34.33 10.60
C TRP A 742 13.15 35.52 10.83
N GLN A 743 12.93 35.92 12.11
CA GLN A 743 12.07 37.07 12.44
C GLN A 743 12.66 38.39 11.91
N GLU A 744 13.98 38.57 11.98
CA GLU A 744 14.69 39.73 11.45
C GLU A 744 14.56 39.80 9.93
N LEU A 745 14.88 38.71 9.22
CA LEU A 745 14.78 38.65 7.75
C LEU A 745 13.33 38.91 7.32
N ARG A 746 12.35 38.24 7.95
CA ARG A 746 10.93 38.46 7.64
C ARG A 746 10.47 39.91 7.85
N ALA A 747 10.97 40.57 8.89
CA ALA A 747 10.58 41.97 9.16
C ALA A 747 11.08 42.93 8.09
N GLU A 748 12.22 42.63 7.45
CA GLU A 748 12.79 43.43 6.35
C GLU A 748 12.20 43.11 4.98
N ILE A 749 11.72 41.86 4.78
CA ILE A 749 11.07 41.39 3.54
C ILE A 749 9.61 41.87 3.45
N ARG A 750 9.11 42.77 4.31
CA ARG A 750 7.74 43.22 4.28
C ARG A 750 7.40 43.91 2.95
N ASP A 751 6.39 43.35 2.28
CA ASP A 751 5.80 43.93 1.09
C ASP A 751 4.28 43.62 1.10
N SER A 752 3.44 44.70 0.96
CA SER A 752 1.97 44.56 0.96
C SER A 752 1.41 43.93 -0.31
N ASP A 753 2.21 43.85 -1.37
CA ASP A 753 1.77 43.32 -2.67
C ASP A 753 1.71 41.76 -2.69
N TYR A 754 2.30 41.09 -1.69
CA TYR A 754 2.38 39.64 -1.62
C TYR A 754 1.62 39.10 -0.40
N THR A 755 1.20 37.82 -0.48
CA THR A 755 0.52 37.18 0.66
C THR A 755 1.51 36.91 1.80
N ASP A 756 1.03 37.01 3.05
CA ASP A 756 1.84 36.71 4.25
C ASP A 756 2.51 35.32 4.16
N LYS A 757 1.88 34.34 3.50
CA LYS A 757 2.44 32.99 3.31
C LYS A 757 3.61 32.99 2.35
N HIS A 758 3.53 33.72 1.22
CA HIS A 758 4.63 33.88 0.28
C HIS A 758 5.81 34.58 0.95
N ILE A 759 5.56 35.67 1.66
CA ILE A 759 6.60 36.38 2.43
C ILE A 759 7.27 35.46 3.45
N ASN A 760 6.49 34.66 4.20
CA ASN A 760 7.02 33.73 5.19
C ASN A 760 7.85 32.60 4.55
N ASN A 761 7.42 32.05 3.42
CA ASN A 761 8.14 31.00 2.69
C ASN A 761 9.44 31.56 2.07
N VAL A 762 9.39 32.76 1.49
CA VAL A 762 10.59 33.44 0.95
C VAL A 762 11.56 33.77 2.08
N ALA A 763 11.09 34.23 3.25
CA ALA A 763 11.95 34.44 4.42
C ALA A 763 12.60 33.12 4.90
N MET A 764 11.95 31.99 4.76
CA MET A 764 12.53 30.68 5.05
C MET A 764 13.63 30.31 4.04
N LEU A 765 13.45 30.63 2.75
CA LEU A 765 14.51 30.46 1.75
C LEU A 765 15.69 31.37 2.04
N ALA A 766 15.45 32.66 2.35
CA ALA A 766 16.52 33.60 2.73
C ALA A 766 17.28 33.11 3.97
N LEU A 767 16.59 32.51 4.95
CA LEU A 767 17.21 31.90 6.12
C LEU A 767 18.12 30.71 5.75
N GLY A 768 17.65 29.83 4.85
CA GLY A 768 18.45 28.73 4.32
C GLY A 768 19.67 29.19 3.54
N ASP A 769 19.53 30.26 2.74
CA ASP A 769 20.62 30.89 2.03
C ASP A 769 21.65 31.50 3.01
N TYR A 770 21.18 32.28 3.98
CA TYR A 770 22.06 32.88 5.02
C TYR A 770 22.90 31.83 5.76
N TYR A 771 22.24 30.80 6.33
CA TYR A 771 23.00 29.80 7.07
C TYR A 771 23.88 28.93 6.19
N SER A 772 23.51 28.63 4.94
CA SER A 772 24.42 27.94 4.01
C SER A 772 25.61 28.82 3.63
N SER A 773 25.40 30.12 3.41
CA SER A 773 26.46 31.10 3.13
C SER A 773 27.52 31.11 4.23
N VAL A 774 27.07 31.23 5.48
CA VAL A 774 27.98 31.30 6.65
C VAL A 774 28.60 29.94 6.97
N LEU A 775 27.80 28.88 7.09
CA LEU A 775 28.22 27.60 7.65
C LEU A 775 28.85 26.64 6.63
N VAL A 776 28.54 26.78 5.34
CA VAL A 776 29.05 25.91 4.26
C VAL A 776 30.02 26.63 3.38
N PHE A 777 29.67 27.84 2.93
CA PHE A 777 30.50 28.60 2.00
C PHE A 777 31.50 29.53 2.70
N GLY A 778 31.42 29.73 4.05
CA GLY A 778 32.36 30.47 4.83
C GLY A 778 32.34 31.98 4.58
N GLU A 779 31.19 32.53 4.19
CA GLU A 779 30.98 33.93 3.91
C GLU A 779 30.83 34.76 5.21
N ASP A 780 31.15 36.04 5.14
CA ASP A 780 30.96 36.97 6.27
C ASP A 780 29.44 37.07 6.64
N PRO A 781 29.08 36.95 7.92
CA PRO A 781 27.68 36.95 8.33
C PRO A 781 26.87 38.21 7.93
N MET A 782 27.50 39.39 7.95
CA MET A 782 26.81 40.62 7.55
C MET A 782 26.56 40.66 6.05
N GLN A 783 27.56 40.25 5.27
CA GLN A 783 27.43 40.13 3.81
C GLN A 783 26.41 39.06 3.44
N ALA A 784 26.47 37.87 4.04
CA ALA A 784 25.53 36.78 3.81
C ALA A 784 24.08 37.18 4.10
N ARG A 785 23.85 37.98 5.17
CA ARG A 785 22.53 38.51 5.49
C ARG A 785 22.01 39.50 4.43
N ALA A 786 22.85 40.43 4.01
CA ALA A 786 22.49 41.40 2.97
C ALA A 786 22.17 40.68 1.64
N GLU A 787 22.97 39.71 1.25
CA GLU A 787 22.75 38.91 0.04
C GLU A 787 21.50 38.03 0.11
N ALA A 788 21.16 37.47 1.29
CA ALA A 788 19.94 36.70 1.49
C ALA A 788 18.68 37.57 1.35
N LEU A 789 18.76 38.87 1.77
CA LEU A 789 17.67 39.84 1.57
C LEU A 789 17.53 40.22 0.08
N VAL A 790 18.64 40.38 -0.63
CA VAL A 790 18.64 40.64 -2.08
C VAL A 790 17.98 39.47 -2.79
N LEU A 791 18.38 38.24 -2.47
CA LEU A 791 17.74 37.03 -3.01
C LEU A 791 16.24 37.02 -2.73
N ALA A 792 15.84 37.33 -1.50
CA ALA A 792 14.42 37.34 -1.12
C ALA A 792 13.58 38.33 -1.95
N MET A 793 14.09 39.55 -2.15
CA MET A 793 13.41 40.57 -2.96
C MET A 793 13.32 40.13 -4.42
N GLU A 794 14.37 39.56 -4.97
CA GLU A 794 14.39 39.07 -6.36
C GLU A 794 13.42 37.87 -6.54
N LEU A 795 13.28 37.01 -5.54
CA LEU A 795 12.30 35.92 -5.55
C LEU A 795 10.87 36.46 -5.52
N LEU A 796 10.57 37.48 -4.68
CA LEU A 796 9.24 38.08 -4.65
C LEU A 796 8.84 38.69 -6.01
N GLU A 797 9.76 39.40 -6.67
CA GLU A 797 9.51 39.99 -8.00
C GLU A 797 9.12 38.95 -9.07
N ARG A 798 9.54 37.70 -8.88
CA ARG A 798 9.24 36.57 -9.78
C ARG A 798 7.92 35.88 -9.45
N LEU A 799 7.29 36.18 -8.30
CA LEU A 799 6.03 35.55 -7.85
C LEU A 799 4.81 36.39 -8.26
N GLU A 800 3.68 35.74 -8.41
CA GLU A 800 2.39 36.42 -8.59
C GLU A 800 2.02 37.24 -7.35
N LYS A 801 1.52 38.46 -7.58
CA LYS A 801 1.08 39.33 -6.50
C LYS A 801 -0.19 38.81 -5.83
N ALA A 802 -0.40 39.18 -4.57
CA ALA A 802 -1.58 38.74 -3.80
C ALA A 802 -2.91 39.08 -4.49
N ALA A 803 -2.96 40.22 -5.20
CA ALA A 803 -4.12 40.60 -5.98
C ALA A 803 -4.41 39.68 -7.19
N GLU A 804 -3.37 39.04 -7.78
CA GLU A 804 -3.49 38.10 -8.89
C GLU A 804 -3.91 36.73 -8.43
N ILE A 805 -3.61 36.38 -7.18
CA ILE A 805 -3.96 35.08 -6.55
C ILE A 805 -5.37 35.10 -5.95
N ASP A 806 -5.98 36.28 -5.71
CA ASP A 806 -7.30 36.41 -5.08
C ASP A 806 -8.37 35.65 -5.90
N PRO A 807 -9.00 34.59 -5.34
CA PRO A 807 -10.00 33.82 -6.05
C PRO A 807 -11.24 34.63 -6.45
N ILE A 808 -11.54 35.70 -5.74
CA ILE A 808 -12.69 36.55 -6.04
C ILE A 808 -12.37 37.46 -7.21
N ARG A 809 -11.17 38.06 -7.23
CA ARG A 809 -10.67 38.83 -8.36
C ARG A 809 -10.61 37.98 -9.62
N ARG A 810 -10.02 36.80 -9.56
CA ARG A 810 -9.92 35.86 -10.72
C ARG A 810 -11.30 35.44 -11.23
N ALA A 811 -12.25 35.18 -10.32
CA ALA A 811 -13.62 34.88 -10.70
C ALA A 811 -14.30 36.09 -11.35
N TRP A 812 -13.95 37.33 -10.95
CA TRP A 812 -14.43 38.55 -11.57
C TRP A 812 -13.85 38.74 -12.97
N ASP A 813 -12.53 38.59 -13.13
CA ASP A 813 -11.85 38.68 -14.43
C ASP A 813 -12.44 37.65 -15.42
N PHE A 814 -12.67 36.40 -14.95
CA PHE A 814 -13.40 35.42 -15.73
C PHE A 814 -14.82 35.85 -16.12
N VAL A 815 -15.57 36.46 -15.23
CA VAL A 815 -16.91 36.96 -15.54
C VAL A 815 -16.86 38.09 -16.60
N CYS A 816 -15.88 38.98 -16.53
CA CYS A 816 -15.66 40.00 -17.54
C CYS A 816 -15.40 39.39 -18.92
N ASP A 817 -14.46 38.44 -19.01
CA ASP A 817 -14.12 37.74 -20.26
C ASP A 817 -15.32 36.96 -20.80
N TRP A 818 -16.03 36.26 -19.92
CA TRP A 818 -17.20 35.46 -20.27
C TRP A 818 -18.33 36.31 -20.84
N VAL A 819 -18.58 37.51 -20.24
CA VAL A 819 -19.58 38.44 -20.71
C VAL A 819 -19.18 39.03 -22.07
N GLU A 820 -17.92 39.46 -22.23
CA GLU A 820 -17.45 40.07 -23.49
C GLU A 820 -17.42 39.02 -24.63
N GLY A 821 -16.92 37.81 -24.37
CA GLY A 821 -16.94 36.69 -25.33
C GLY A 821 -18.34 36.21 -25.73
N ASN A 822 -19.36 36.49 -24.93
CA ASN A 822 -20.77 36.12 -25.16
C ASN A 822 -21.70 37.35 -25.33
N LYS A 823 -21.17 38.53 -25.55
CA LYS A 823 -21.92 39.80 -25.53
C LYS A 823 -23.20 39.78 -26.33
N MET A 824 -23.17 39.17 -27.54
CA MET A 824 -24.35 39.02 -28.39
C MET A 824 -25.52 38.31 -27.71
N ARG A 825 -25.27 37.36 -26.81
CA ARG A 825 -26.28 36.59 -26.08
C ARG A 825 -26.92 37.35 -24.91
N PHE A 826 -26.48 38.57 -24.65
CA PHE A 826 -27.05 39.49 -23.65
C PHE A 826 -27.83 40.63 -24.35
N MET A 827 -27.65 40.85 -25.64
CA MET A 827 -28.27 41.95 -26.37
C MET A 827 -29.80 41.79 -26.45
N PRO A 828 -30.60 42.89 -26.40
CA PRO A 828 -32.08 42.83 -26.42
C PRO A 828 -32.65 42.08 -27.64
N ASP A 829 -32.00 42.25 -28.80
CA ASP A 829 -32.42 41.77 -30.13
C ASP A 829 -31.85 40.37 -30.46
N TYR A 830 -31.23 39.68 -29.51
CA TYR A 830 -30.67 38.34 -29.75
C TYR A 830 -31.72 37.30 -30.18
N THR A 831 -31.57 36.75 -31.40
CA THR A 831 -32.43 35.72 -31.97
C THR A 831 -31.69 34.44 -32.37
N GLY A 832 -30.45 34.23 -31.92
CA GLY A 832 -29.62 33.07 -32.21
C GLY A 832 -30.16 31.77 -31.62
N ASN A 833 -29.70 30.62 -32.15
CA ASN A 833 -30.09 29.27 -31.72
C ASN A 833 -29.54 28.86 -30.33
N ALA A 834 -28.45 29.48 -29.85
CA ALA A 834 -27.89 29.20 -28.53
C ALA A 834 -28.75 29.80 -27.42
N PRO A 835 -28.83 29.21 -26.20
CA PRO A 835 -29.59 29.78 -25.10
C PRO A 835 -29.13 31.18 -24.72
N ARG A 836 -30.04 32.06 -24.44
CA ARG A 836 -29.75 33.44 -23.92
C ARG A 836 -29.07 33.30 -22.55
N LEU A 837 -28.05 34.10 -22.30
CA LEU A 837 -27.28 34.09 -21.03
C LEU A 837 -27.71 35.18 -20.06
N GLY A 838 -28.38 36.20 -20.55
CA GLY A 838 -28.84 37.36 -19.77
C GLY A 838 -29.43 38.45 -20.62
N TYR A 839 -29.48 39.64 -20.07
CA TYR A 839 -30.03 40.83 -20.68
C TYR A 839 -29.14 42.05 -20.40
N LEU A 840 -28.86 42.83 -21.42
CA LEU A 840 -28.16 44.10 -21.30
C LEU A 840 -29.19 45.24 -21.43
N LEU A 841 -29.36 45.96 -20.36
CA LEU A 841 -30.34 47.07 -20.26
C LEU A 841 -29.61 48.41 -20.31
N ILE A 842 -29.53 49.03 -21.50
CA ILE A 842 -28.90 50.34 -21.71
C ILE A 842 -29.98 51.33 -22.12
N GLY A 843 -29.98 52.54 -21.55
CA GLY A 843 -30.88 53.64 -21.94
C GLY A 843 -30.55 54.20 -23.32
N GLU A 844 -31.56 54.76 -24.04
CA GLU A 844 -31.33 55.43 -25.32
C GLU A 844 -30.42 56.66 -25.10
N GLY A 845 -29.23 56.64 -25.71
CA GLY A 845 -28.23 57.71 -25.59
C GLY A 845 -27.19 57.51 -24.44
N ASP A 846 -27.33 56.50 -23.60
CA ASP A 846 -26.41 56.24 -22.49
C ASP A 846 -25.42 55.13 -22.85
N GLN A 847 -24.15 55.29 -22.45
CA GLN A 847 -23.14 54.23 -22.53
C GLN A 847 -23.12 53.35 -21.28
N THR A 848 -23.87 53.67 -20.28
CA THR A 848 -23.96 52.93 -19.01
C THR A 848 -25.33 52.28 -18.84
N GLY A 849 -25.37 51.10 -18.21
CA GLY A 849 -26.60 50.37 -18.04
C GLY A 849 -26.49 49.29 -16.97
N LEU A 850 -27.32 48.27 -17.08
CA LEU A 850 -27.33 47.11 -16.19
C LEU A 850 -27.12 45.82 -16.98
N LEU A 851 -26.19 45.03 -16.56
CA LEU A 851 -26.05 43.65 -17.02
C LEU A 851 -26.83 42.73 -16.06
N CYS A 852 -27.80 42.03 -16.61
CA CYS A 852 -28.67 41.08 -15.88
C CYS A 852 -28.37 39.66 -16.35
N ALA A 853 -27.48 38.96 -15.67
CA ALA A 853 -27.14 37.57 -16.03
C ALA A 853 -28.18 36.56 -15.46
N ILE A 854 -28.49 35.51 -16.23
CA ILE A 854 -29.32 34.40 -15.78
C ILE A 854 -28.56 33.62 -14.70
N PRO A 855 -29.09 33.44 -13.48
CA PRO A 855 -28.33 32.88 -12.34
C PRO A 855 -27.80 31.48 -12.59
N SER A 856 -28.58 30.61 -13.25
CA SER A 856 -28.09 29.23 -13.61
C SER A 856 -26.92 29.30 -14.57
N SER A 857 -27.04 30.09 -15.66
CA SER A 857 -25.99 30.21 -16.68
C SER A 857 -24.67 30.77 -16.13
N LEU A 858 -24.75 31.77 -15.24
CA LEU A 858 -23.56 32.33 -14.60
C LEU A 858 -22.96 31.34 -13.58
N SER A 859 -23.82 30.65 -12.82
CA SER A 859 -23.35 29.64 -11.86
C SER A 859 -22.68 28.46 -12.56
N ASP A 860 -23.23 28.00 -13.70
CA ASP A 860 -22.66 26.92 -14.47
C ASP A 860 -21.31 27.33 -15.08
N ALA A 861 -21.23 28.53 -15.69
CA ALA A 861 -19.98 29.06 -16.22
C ALA A 861 -18.87 29.17 -15.13
N LEU A 862 -19.23 29.68 -13.95
CA LEU A 862 -18.28 29.76 -12.83
C LEU A 862 -17.82 28.36 -12.36
N ARG A 863 -18.72 27.36 -12.32
CA ARG A 863 -18.35 25.99 -11.94
C ARG A 863 -17.45 25.34 -12.98
N GLU A 864 -17.77 25.47 -14.27
CA GLU A 864 -16.96 24.98 -15.37
C GLU A 864 -15.55 25.59 -15.36
N ALA A 865 -15.42 26.85 -14.95
CA ALA A 865 -14.15 27.53 -14.75
C ALA A 865 -13.47 27.22 -13.37
N GLY A 866 -14.06 26.33 -12.56
CA GLY A 866 -13.51 25.89 -11.26
C GLY A 866 -13.77 26.82 -10.08
N PHE A 867 -14.62 27.86 -10.24
CA PHE A 867 -14.97 28.77 -9.16
C PHE A 867 -16.23 28.31 -8.41
N SER A 868 -16.30 28.60 -7.09
CA SER A 868 -17.51 28.40 -6.30
C SER A 868 -18.50 29.53 -6.49
N PRO A 869 -19.66 29.33 -7.13
CA PRO A 869 -20.61 30.43 -7.39
C PRO A 869 -21.04 31.18 -6.13
N ILE A 870 -21.29 30.47 -5.02
CA ILE A 870 -21.72 31.08 -3.76
C ILE A 870 -20.63 31.99 -3.18
N LYS A 871 -19.37 31.55 -3.19
CA LYS A 871 -18.23 32.35 -2.70
C LYS A 871 -17.98 33.55 -3.61
N SER A 872 -18.04 33.33 -4.93
CA SER A 872 -17.86 34.40 -5.93
C SER A 872 -18.96 35.48 -5.79
N PHE A 873 -20.22 35.06 -5.71
CA PHE A 873 -21.33 36.02 -5.54
C PHE A 873 -21.20 36.82 -4.25
N ARG A 874 -20.86 36.18 -3.14
CA ARG A 874 -20.60 36.86 -1.88
C ARG A 874 -19.46 37.90 -2.03
N GLY A 875 -18.32 37.45 -2.58
CA GLY A 875 -17.18 38.35 -2.82
C GLY A 875 -17.54 39.52 -3.75
N PHE A 876 -18.31 39.30 -4.82
CA PHE A 876 -18.76 40.36 -5.72
C PHE A 876 -19.67 41.36 -5.00
N VAL A 877 -20.52 40.91 -4.09
CA VAL A 877 -21.34 41.78 -3.26
C VAL A 877 -20.50 42.58 -2.25
N ASP A 878 -19.62 41.92 -1.54
CA ASP A 878 -18.71 42.50 -0.55
C ASP A 878 -17.84 43.62 -1.17
N HIS A 879 -17.47 43.51 -2.46
CA HIS A 879 -16.74 44.54 -3.23
C HIS A 879 -17.63 45.49 -4.03
N GLY A 880 -18.95 45.42 -3.86
CA GLY A 880 -19.88 46.35 -4.53
C GLY A 880 -20.05 46.12 -6.04
N LEU A 881 -19.59 45.00 -6.58
CA LEU A 881 -19.67 44.67 -8.01
C LEU A 881 -21.03 44.10 -8.40
N MET A 882 -21.73 43.44 -7.46
CA MET A 882 -23.01 42.79 -7.69
C MET A 882 -24.05 43.31 -6.70
N ARG A 883 -25.28 43.54 -7.18
CA ARG A 883 -26.40 44.00 -6.34
C ARG A 883 -27.13 42.84 -5.68
N THR A 884 -27.61 43.07 -4.45
CA THR A 884 -28.45 42.14 -3.69
C THR A 884 -29.86 42.66 -3.53
N ALA A 885 -30.82 41.75 -3.24
CA ALA A 885 -32.16 42.07 -2.80
C ALA A 885 -32.38 41.56 -1.36
N HIS A 886 -32.96 42.38 -0.50
CA HIS A 886 -33.39 41.95 0.83
C HIS A 886 -34.83 41.42 0.77
N GLU A 887 -35.02 40.10 0.88
CA GLU A 887 -36.37 39.48 0.84
C GLU A 887 -36.52 38.48 1.98
N GLY A 888 -37.60 38.61 2.75
CA GLY A 888 -37.92 37.67 3.84
C GLY A 888 -36.87 37.61 4.96
N GLY A 889 -36.23 38.76 5.26
CA GLY A 889 -35.22 38.87 6.31
C GLY A 889 -33.86 38.28 5.94
N LYS A 890 -33.61 37.97 4.66
CA LYS A 890 -32.34 37.47 4.15
C LYS A 890 -31.89 38.18 2.89
N ASP A 891 -30.57 38.43 2.76
CA ASP A 891 -29.98 38.96 1.55
C ASP A 891 -29.87 37.85 0.49
N ARG A 892 -30.33 38.18 -0.72
CA ARG A 892 -30.29 37.29 -1.87
C ARG A 892 -29.37 37.84 -2.95
N TYR A 893 -28.55 37.01 -3.54
CA TYR A 893 -27.65 37.34 -4.65
C TYR A 893 -28.35 37.49 -5.99
N THR A 894 -29.69 37.48 -6.02
CA THR A 894 -30.49 37.67 -7.23
C THR A 894 -31.58 38.69 -6.95
N VAL A 895 -31.78 39.61 -7.89
CA VAL A 895 -32.83 40.64 -7.86
C VAL A 895 -33.91 40.32 -8.88
N ARG A 896 -35.13 40.79 -8.64
CA ARG A 896 -36.22 40.74 -9.63
C ARG A 896 -36.18 41.94 -10.51
N ARG A 897 -36.15 41.74 -11.85
CA ARG A 897 -36.16 42.81 -12.83
C ARG A 897 -37.28 42.64 -13.85
N LYS A 898 -38.02 43.75 -14.14
CA LYS A 898 -39.04 43.77 -15.20
C LYS A 898 -38.34 43.88 -16.55
N ILE A 899 -38.40 42.83 -17.36
CA ILE A 899 -37.76 42.72 -18.65
C ILE A 899 -38.78 42.15 -19.66
N GLY A 900 -39.10 42.92 -20.71
CA GLY A 900 -40.01 42.45 -21.79
C GLY A 900 -41.39 41.96 -21.29
N GLY A 901 -41.97 42.59 -20.26
CA GLY A 901 -43.24 42.19 -19.68
C GLY A 901 -43.20 41.04 -18.63
N THR A 902 -42.06 40.39 -18.46
CA THR A 902 -41.80 39.39 -17.41
C THR A 902 -40.99 39.98 -16.24
N ASN A 903 -40.92 39.24 -15.11
CA ASN A 903 -40.20 39.72 -13.92
C ASN A 903 -39.22 38.62 -13.41
N PRO A 904 -38.21 38.23 -14.24
CA PRO A 904 -37.26 37.18 -13.87
C PRO A 904 -36.37 37.59 -12.68
N ARG A 905 -35.79 36.56 -12.00
CA ARG A 905 -34.67 36.74 -11.07
C ARG A 905 -33.37 36.72 -11.87
N VAL A 906 -32.50 37.71 -11.64
CA VAL A 906 -31.22 37.88 -12.32
C VAL A 906 -30.10 38.23 -11.35
N CYS A 907 -28.87 37.88 -11.69
CA CYS A 907 -27.65 38.46 -11.11
C CYS A 907 -27.38 39.80 -11.77
N GLU A 908 -27.37 40.86 -11.00
CA GLU A 908 -27.33 42.25 -11.53
C GLU A 908 -25.98 42.88 -11.26
N PHE A 909 -25.39 43.41 -12.33
CA PHE A 909 -24.12 44.14 -12.34
C PHE A 909 -24.29 45.50 -13.03
N THR A 910 -23.44 46.48 -12.70
CA THR A 910 -23.36 47.72 -13.45
C THR A 910 -22.66 47.44 -14.79
N TYR A 911 -23.12 48.05 -15.89
CA TYR A 911 -22.46 47.92 -17.21
C TYR A 911 -22.01 49.34 -17.71
N PRO A 912 -20.83 49.45 -18.30
CA PRO A 912 -19.82 48.40 -18.51
C PRO A 912 -19.30 47.83 -17.18
N LEU A 913 -18.89 46.60 -17.22
CA LEU A 913 -18.27 45.96 -16.05
C LEU A 913 -16.98 46.75 -15.72
N PRO A 914 -16.68 47.00 -14.45
CA PRO A 914 -15.42 47.65 -14.06
C PRO A 914 -14.21 46.89 -14.58
N ASP A 915 -13.33 47.52 -15.35
CA ASP A 915 -12.08 46.95 -15.88
C ASP A 915 -11.07 46.63 -14.78
N ARG A 916 -11.26 47.15 -13.58
CA ARG A 916 -10.42 46.91 -12.41
C ARG A 916 -11.27 46.47 -11.26
N PHE A 917 -10.85 45.35 -10.67
CA PHE A 917 -11.39 44.88 -9.41
C PHE A 917 -11.17 45.96 -8.32
N PRO A 918 -12.17 46.39 -7.57
CA PRO A 918 -11.98 47.37 -6.50
C PRO A 918 -11.05 46.80 -5.42
N LEU A 919 -9.99 47.53 -5.08
CA LEU A 919 -9.03 47.19 -4.04
C LEU A 919 -9.64 47.30 -2.64
#